data_a7b8ffbc51bcdebd403e475f0545edda
#
_entry.id   a7b8ffbc51bcdebd403e475f0545edda
#
_cell.length_a   1.000
_cell.length_b   1.000
_cell.length_c   1.000
_cell.angle_alpha   90.00
_cell.angle_beta   90.00
_cell.angle_gamma   90.00
#
_symmetry.space_group_name_H-M   'P 1'
#
loop_
_entity.id
_entity.type
_entity.pdbx_description
1 polymer ?
#
loop_
_entity_poly.entity_id
_entity_poly.type
_entity_poly.pdbx_seq_one_letter_code
_entity_poly.pdbx_strand_id
1 'polypeptide(L)'
;CHYCTFVAAPADVPAPFMSPDEVLAIASAGAARQCKEALFTMGDRPEDRWPQAGEWLAAAGYASTLDYLRAMAVLVLEETGLLPHLNPGVMTWHELMRLKPVAPSMGMMLETTSDRLWSTPGAPHYGSPDKEPAVRREVLENAGRLSIPFTTGILIGIGETLYERAESVLAIRSAHRAHGHVQEVIVQNFRAKPKTAMADAADSDEGDLLATLATARVLLGTGMRVQVPPNLSDTAVLPRLVAAGIDDWGGVSPLTPDHVNPERPWPQVTKLAEATRDAGYTLRERLTVHPSYVHRGERWIDPRVQPHVDALAEPSGLARQGDSPTGLPWQEPGQLADGGCVDLHREVDAVGRSSTGRTDAEHAFGSWSVVAAAASAVPTTPVAKTGLPAIDADVRDALRVAERDPAALLQPENQGAALAVLTARGADLDAVASLADAVRQDVVGDDVTFVVNRNINFTNICYTGCRFCAFAQRRSDADAYELSIEEVVRRATEAWDLGATEVCLQGGIDPQLPATHYVDLVSALCQALPELHVHAFSPMEVASGAARAGVSIADFLAELADAGLGSLPGTAAEILDDEVRWVLTKGKLPTAAWVDVVQNAHLLGLRTSSTMMFGHVDRPDHWLTHLRVLAMVQDHAVAHGAQGFTEFVPLPFVHQSAPLYLAGIGRPGPSRDESRVVHAAARLLLHGRVDHVQVSWVKLGGAGAQVMLRSGADDLGGTLMEETISRMAGSAHGSAMTVAELAGWASDIERPSRQRTTTYGGVSQERSERSSQTGGVLRRVAATR
;
A
#
# COMPACT_ATOMS: atom_id res chain seq x y z
N CYS A 1 1.16 -31.80 -14.33
CA CYS A 1 0.03 -32.54 -13.75
C CYS A 1 -0.40 -33.66 -14.68
N HIS A 2 -0.81 -34.79 -14.11
CA HIS A 2 -1.16 -36.00 -14.89
C HIS A 2 -2.54 -35.94 -15.55
N TYR A 3 -3.33 -34.90 -15.33
CA TYR A 3 -4.73 -34.76 -15.82
C TYR A 3 -4.95 -33.50 -16.69
N CYS A 4 -3.93 -32.66 -16.89
CA CYS A 4 -4.07 -31.37 -17.55
C CYS A 4 -3.64 -31.47 -19.02
N THR A 5 -4.46 -30.94 -19.95
CA THR A 5 -4.12 -30.78 -21.38
C THR A 5 -3.77 -29.36 -21.78
N PHE A 6 -3.72 -28.44 -20.82
CA PHE A 6 -3.42 -27.01 -21.06
C PHE A 6 -1.96 -26.78 -21.47
N VAL A 7 -1.05 -27.65 -21.02
CA VAL A 7 0.38 -27.52 -21.31
C VAL A 7 0.66 -28.03 -22.73
N ALA A 8 1.23 -27.18 -23.57
CA ALA A 8 1.77 -27.54 -24.87
C ALA A 8 3.32 -27.50 -24.83
N ALA A 9 3.98 -28.45 -25.50
CA ALA A 9 5.42 -28.37 -25.67
C ALA A 9 5.78 -27.30 -26.71
N PRO A 10 6.94 -26.61 -26.59
CA PRO A 10 7.35 -25.57 -27.55
C PRO A 10 7.36 -26.02 -29.01
N ALA A 11 7.55 -27.29 -29.26
CA ALA A 11 7.51 -27.85 -30.62
C ALA A 11 6.08 -27.96 -31.21
N ASP A 12 5.07 -27.86 -30.36
CA ASP A 12 3.65 -28.08 -30.76
C ASP A 12 2.91 -26.73 -30.95
N VAL A 13 3.55 -25.61 -30.65
CA VAL A 13 2.97 -24.26 -30.73
C VAL A 13 3.84 -23.32 -31.56
N PRO A 14 3.26 -22.36 -32.30
CA PRO A 14 4.02 -21.42 -33.12
C PRO A 14 4.84 -20.42 -32.27
N ALA A 15 4.38 -20.10 -31.06
CA ALA A 15 5.08 -19.24 -30.09
C ALA A 15 4.70 -19.66 -28.67
N PRO A 16 5.62 -19.47 -27.69
CA PRO A 16 5.35 -19.85 -26.30
C PRO A 16 4.31 -18.94 -25.61
N PHE A 17 4.12 -17.72 -26.11
CA PHE A 17 3.14 -16.75 -25.61
C PHE A 17 2.38 -16.13 -26.77
N MET A 18 1.15 -15.68 -26.50
CA MET A 18 0.42 -14.80 -27.41
C MET A 18 1.16 -13.46 -27.53
N SER A 19 1.17 -12.86 -28.71
CA SER A 19 1.67 -11.51 -28.91
C SER A 19 0.73 -10.46 -28.29
N PRO A 20 1.19 -9.21 -28.01
CA PRO A 20 0.33 -8.15 -27.53
C PRO A 20 -0.88 -7.87 -28.45
N ASP A 21 -0.69 -7.96 -29.77
CA ASP A 21 -1.76 -7.77 -30.77
C ASP A 21 -2.82 -8.88 -30.66
N GLU A 22 -2.43 -10.13 -30.46
CA GLU A 22 -3.35 -11.25 -30.26
C GLU A 22 -4.13 -11.12 -28.96
N VAL A 23 -3.47 -10.71 -27.84
CA VAL A 23 -4.12 -10.43 -26.57
C VAL A 23 -5.14 -9.32 -26.72
N LEU A 24 -4.76 -8.21 -27.36
CA LEU A 24 -5.64 -7.06 -27.58
C LEU A 24 -6.82 -7.38 -28.48
N ALA A 25 -6.62 -8.18 -29.54
CA ALA A 25 -7.69 -8.60 -30.44
C ALA A 25 -8.77 -9.39 -29.71
N ILE A 26 -8.38 -10.35 -28.83
CA ILE A 26 -9.32 -11.14 -28.02
C ILE A 26 -10.02 -10.24 -26.99
N ALA A 27 -9.29 -9.40 -26.29
CA ALA A 27 -9.84 -8.49 -25.28
C ALA A 27 -10.85 -7.51 -25.91
N SER A 28 -10.52 -6.89 -27.05
CA SER A 28 -11.42 -5.99 -27.78
C SER A 28 -12.69 -6.69 -28.27
N ALA A 29 -12.57 -7.93 -28.77
CA ALA A 29 -13.73 -8.74 -29.14
C ALA A 29 -14.60 -9.11 -27.92
N GLY A 30 -14.03 -9.30 -26.75
CA GLY A 30 -14.73 -9.51 -25.49
C GLY A 30 -15.47 -8.25 -25.04
N ALA A 31 -14.79 -7.10 -25.04
CA ALA A 31 -15.37 -5.79 -24.70
C ALA A 31 -16.58 -5.47 -25.60
N ALA A 32 -16.45 -5.71 -26.92
CA ALA A 32 -17.55 -5.54 -27.88
C ALA A 32 -18.76 -6.44 -27.59
N ARG A 33 -18.59 -7.54 -26.86
CA ARG A 33 -19.65 -8.44 -26.39
C ARG A 33 -20.08 -8.14 -24.94
N GLN A 34 -19.68 -7.01 -24.41
CA GLN A 34 -20.01 -6.55 -23.06
C GLN A 34 -19.45 -7.44 -21.94
N CYS A 35 -18.41 -8.22 -22.20
CA CYS A 35 -17.66 -8.87 -21.13
C CYS A 35 -17.09 -7.79 -20.19
N LYS A 36 -16.92 -8.12 -18.92
CA LYS A 36 -16.36 -7.19 -17.90
C LYS A 36 -14.97 -7.64 -17.44
N GLU A 37 -14.60 -8.87 -17.75
CA GLU A 37 -13.39 -9.52 -17.26
C GLU A 37 -12.51 -10.01 -18.40
N ALA A 38 -11.20 -9.87 -18.22
CA ALA A 38 -10.17 -10.58 -18.97
C ALA A 38 -9.46 -11.57 -18.02
N LEU A 39 -9.79 -12.86 -18.10
CA LEU A 39 -9.12 -13.90 -17.33
C LEU A 39 -7.79 -14.26 -18.01
N PHE A 40 -6.69 -13.97 -17.31
CA PHE A 40 -5.35 -14.38 -17.71
C PHE A 40 -4.97 -15.70 -17.03
N THR A 41 -5.00 -16.79 -17.79
CA THR A 41 -4.54 -18.10 -17.34
C THR A 41 -3.35 -18.53 -18.14
N MET A 42 -2.29 -18.97 -17.50
CA MET A 42 -1.03 -19.36 -18.15
C MET A 42 -0.34 -20.51 -17.41
N GLY A 43 0.67 -21.10 -18.04
CA GLY A 43 1.56 -22.05 -17.37
C GLY A 43 2.41 -21.38 -16.32
N ASP A 44 2.76 -22.11 -15.29
CA ASP A 44 3.63 -21.64 -14.22
C ASP A 44 5.09 -21.57 -14.74
N ARG A 45 5.61 -20.36 -14.89
CA ARG A 45 7.00 -20.04 -15.27
C ARG A 45 7.56 -20.96 -16.38
N PRO A 46 7.00 -20.95 -17.58
CA PRO A 46 7.50 -21.78 -18.66
C PRO A 46 8.98 -21.52 -18.97
N GLU A 47 9.49 -20.32 -18.70
CA GLU A 47 10.90 -19.94 -18.86
C GLU A 47 11.86 -20.75 -17.98
N ASP A 48 11.43 -21.21 -16.82
CA ASP A 48 12.25 -22.05 -15.93
C ASP A 48 12.42 -23.47 -16.48
N ARG A 49 11.52 -23.89 -17.36
CA ARG A 49 11.48 -25.24 -17.91
C ARG A 49 11.92 -25.30 -19.37
N TRP A 50 11.61 -24.25 -20.13
CA TRP A 50 11.77 -24.21 -21.57
C TRP A 50 12.59 -22.98 -21.99
N PRO A 51 13.88 -23.16 -22.44
CA PRO A 51 14.73 -22.05 -22.86
C PRO A 51 14.08 -21.16 -23.93
N GLN A 52 13.27 -21.74 -24.83
CA GLN A 52 12.56 -21.00 -25.88
C GLN A 52 11.57 -19.95 -25.31
N ALA A 53 10.98 -20.20 -24.15
CA ALA A 53 10.13 -19.22 -23.48
C ALA A 53 10.95 -18.06 -22.93
N GLY A 54 12.11 -18.34 -22.30
CA GLY A 54 13.04 -17.31 -21.84
C GLY A 54 13.62 -16.48 -23.00
N GLU A 55 14.00 -17.12 -24.11
CA GLU A 55 14.49 -16.44 -25.31
C GLU A 55 13.43 -15.50 -25.91
N TRP A 56 12.19 -15.95 -25.98
CA TRP A 56 11.06 -15.13 -26.46
C TRP A 56 10.83 -13.91 -25.57
N LEU A 57 10.79 -14.11 -24.24
CA LEU A 57 10.62 -13.02 -23.26
C LEU A 57 11.75 -12.00 -23.38
N ALA A 58 12.99 -12.46 -23.43
CA ALA A 58 14.17 -11.59 -23.57
C ALA A 58 14.14 -10.79 -24.89
N ALA A 59 13.75 -11.43 -26.00
CA ALA A 59 13.60 -10.76 -27.29
C ALA A 59 12.49 -9.71 -27.29
N ALA A 60 11.42 -9.95 -26.53
CA ALA A 60 10.33 -9.00 -26.31
C ALA A 60 10.64 -7.94 -25.24
N GLY A 61 11.78 -8.06 -24.53
CA GLY A 61 12.23 -7.11 -23.52
C GLY A 61 11.65 -7.33 -22.11
N TYR A 62 11.16 -8.54 -21.82
CA TYR A 62 10.62 -8.91 -20.51
C TYR A 62 11.57 -9.86 -19.76
N ALA A 63 11.65 -9.68 -18.44
CA ALA A 63 12.51 -10.51 -17.60
C ALA A 63 11.85 -11.86 -17.22
N SER A 64 10.52 -11.91 -17.20
CA SER A 64 9.75 -13.09 -16.80
C SER A 64 8.36 -13.12 -17.42
N THR A 65 7.72 -14.30 -17.36
CA THR A 65 6.30 -14.47 -17.70
C THR A 65 5.40 -13.51 -16.93
N LEU A 66 5.68 -13.26 -15.65
CA LEU A 66 4.87 -12.36 -14.83
C LEU A 66 5.04 -10.88 -15.21
N ASP A 67 6.23 -10.48 -15.69
CA ASP A 67 6.45 -9.14 -16.26
C ASP A 67 5.63 -8.94 -17.52
N TYR A 68 5.64 -9.96 -18.39
CA TYR A 68 4.83 -9.94 -19.60
C TYR A 68 3.33 -9.91 -19.26
N LEU A 69 2.88 -10.74 -18.34
CA LEU A 69 1.50 -10.74 -17.84
C LEU A 69 1.07 -9.36 -17.34
N ARG A 70 1.93 -8.71 -16.54
CA ARG A 70 1.65 -7.37 -16.02
C ARG A 70 1.47 -6.34 -17.14
N ALA A 71 2.35 -6.37 -18.14
CA ALA A 71 2.26 -5.49 -19.30
C ALA A 71 0.95 -5.71 -20.09
N MET A 72 0.57 -6.96 -20.29
CA MET A 72 -0.70 -7.29 -20.97
C MET A 72 -1.93 -6.89 -20.17
N ALA A 73 -1.89 -6.98 -18.85
CA ALA A 73 -2.96 -6.49 -17.99
C ALA A 73 -3.14 -4.97 -18.11
N VAL A 74 -2.05 -4.19 -18.14
CA VAL A 74 -2.09 -2.74 -18.38
C VAL A 74 -2.67 -2.44 -19.76
N LEU A 75 -2.17 -3.11 -20.81
CA LEU A 75 -2.67 -2.95 -22.18
C LEU A 75 -4.18 -3.17 -22.27
N VAL A 76 -4.69 -4.23 -21.64
CA VAL A 76 -6.11 -4.56 -21.66
C VAL A 76 -6.94 -3.51 -20.90
N LEU A 77 -6.46 -3.02 -19.75
CA LEU A 77 -7.12 -1.94 -19.00
C LEU A 77 -7.22 -0.66 -19.83
N GLU A 78 -6.13 -0.26 -20.47
CA GLU A 78 -6.06 1.00 -21.21
C GLU A 78 -6.85 0.99 -22.52
N GLU A 79 -6.79 -0.11 -23.27
CA GLU A 79 -7.37 -0.19 -24.59
C GLU A 79 -8.83 -0.67 -24.60
N THR A 80 -9.22 -1.46 -23.60
CA THR A 80 -10.55 -2.11 -23.61
C THR A 80 -11.42 -1.82 -22.38
N GLY A 81 -10.80 -1.50 -21.23
CA GLY A 81 -11.49 -1.35 -19.96
C GLY A 81 -11.94 -2.66 -19.31
N LEU A 82 -11.61 -3.82 -19.88
CA LEU A 82 -11.85 -5.11 -19.23
C LEU A 82 -10.99 -5.20 -17.96
N LEU A 83 -11.57 -5.73 -16.88
CA LEU A 83 -10.87 -5.91 -15.62
C LEU A 83 -10.04 -7.21 -15.66
N PRO A 84 -8.71 -7.14 -15.50
CA PRO A 84 -7.89 -8.35 -15.44
C PRO A 84 -8.17 -9.18 -14.19
N HIS A 85 -8.32 -10.51 -14.38
CA HIS A 85 -8.19 -11.51 -13.32
C HIS A 85 -6.95 -12.35 -13.61
N LEU A 86 -5.97 -12.33 -12.69
CA LEU A 86 -4.68 -12.97 -12.96
C LEU A 86 -4.58 -14.32 -12.25
N ASN A 87 -4.37 -15.37 -13.04
CA ASN A 87 -4.19 -16.74 -12.57
C ASN A 87 -2.93 -17.38 -13.19
N PRO A 88 -1.72 -16.89 -12.86
CA PRO A 88 -0.47 -17.37 -13.46
C PRO A 88 0.14 -18.58 -12.73
N GLY A 89 -0.52 -19.16 -11.75
CA GLY A 89 0.01 -20.23 -10.92
C GLY A 89 0.62 -19.74 -9.60
N VAL A 90 1.76 -20.29 -9.22
CA VAL A 90 2.45 -19.96 -7.95
C VAL A 90 3.13 -18.60 -8.06
N MET A 91 2.91 -17.76 -7.07
CA MET A 91 3.47 -16.42 -6.98
C MET A 91 4.13 -16.18 -5.63
N THR A 92 5.30 -15.59 -5.65
CA THR A 92 5.96 -15.09 -4.45
C THR A 92 5.26 -13.85 -3.92
N TRP A 93 5.59 -13.45 -2.69
CA TRP A 93 5.11 -12.20 -2.10
C TRP A 93 5.36 -10.97 -3.01
N HIS A 94 6.57 -10.83 -3.55
CA HIS A 94 6.94 -9.71 -4.42
C HIS A 94 6.15 -9.70 -5.72
N GLU A 95 5.93 -10.86 -6.31
CA GLU A 95 5.16 -10.99 -7.56
C GLU A 95 3.69 -10.63 -7.34
N LEU A 96 3.07 -11.11 -6.25
CA LEU A 96 1.71 -10.72 -5.87
C LEU A 96 1.59 -9.21 -5.67
N MET A 97 2.57 -8.60 -4.97
CA MET A 97 2.62 -7.16 -4.74
C MET A 97 2.72 -6.38 -6.05
N ARG A 98 3.57 -6.83 -6.99
CA ARG A 98 3.76 -6.19 -8.30
C ARG A 98 2.55 -6.32 -9.23
N LEU A 99 1.76 -7.37 -9.07
CA LEU A 99 0.57 -7.62 -9.88
C LEU A 99 -0.69 -6.96 -9.32
N LYS A 100 -0.77 -6.70 -8.00
CA LYS A 100 -1.94 -6.06 -7.38
C LYS A 100 -2.36 -4.74 -8.05
N PRO A 101 -1.44 -3.85 -8.48
CA PRO A 101 -1.79 -2.59 -9.12
C PRO A 101 -2.48 -2.72 -10.48
N VAL A 102 -2.42 -3.87 -11.12
CA VAL A 102 -2.96 -4.07 -12.48
C VAL A 102 -4.15 -5.03 -12.54
N ALA A 103 -4.59 -5.53 -11.38
CA ALA A 103 -5.72 -6.45 -11.33
C ALA A 103 -6.52 -6.27 -10.04
N PRO A 104 -7.85 -6.11 -10.10
CA PRO A 104 -8.69 -5.98 -8.91
C PRO A 104 -8.89 -7.32 -8.18
N SER A 105 -8.55 -8.43 -8.81
CA SER A 105 -8.60 -9.77 -8.22
C SER A 105 -7.57 -10.70 -8.86
N MET A 106 -7.15 -11.71 -8.10
CA MET A 106 -6.26 -12.77 -8.57
C MET A 106 -6.77 -14.13 -8.11
N GLY A 107 -6.22 -15.20 -8.67
CA GLY A 107 -6.60 -16.53 -8.29
C GLY A 107 -5.48 -17.56 -8.45
N MET A 108 -5.60 -18.61 -7.67
CA MET A 108 -4.86 -19.85 -7.82
C MET A 108 -5.64 -20.96 -7.08
N MET A 109 -5.94 -22.04 -7.76
CA MET A 109 -6.58 -23.20 -7.14
C MET A 109 -5.63 -23.86 -6.12
N LEU A 110 -6.02 -23.98 -4.86
CA LEU A 110 -5.29 -24.80 -3.89
C LEU A 110 -5.26 -26.28 -4.35
N GLU A 111 -6.33 -26.72 -4.95
CA GLU A 111 -6.63 -28.08 -5.42
C GLU A 111 -6.72 -29.10 -4.28
N THR A 112 -5.66 -29.32 -3.54
CA THR A 112 -5.64 -30.24 -2.39
C THR A 112 -4.52 -29.88 -1.42
N THR A 113 -4.69 -30.23 -0.16
CA THR A 113 -3.63 -30.19 0.88
C THR A 113 -2.94 -31.55 1.05
N SER A 114 -3.24 -32.54 0.21
CA SER A 114 -2.70 -33.89 0.33
C SER A 114 -1.26 -33.98 -0.19
N ASP A 115 -0.29 -34.08 0.71
CA ASP A 115 1.11 -34.37 0.36
C ASP A 115 1.25 -35.71 -0.38
N ARG A 116 0.39 -36.69 -0.09
CA ARG A 116 0.36 -38.01 -0.75
C ARG A 116 0.14 -37.89 -2.24
N LEU A 117 -0.78 -37.03 -2.69
CA LEU A 117 -1.10 -36.84 -4.11
C LEU A 117 0.03 -36.15 -4.87
N TRP A 118 0.95 -35.48 -4.18
CA TRP A 118 2.08 -34.80 -4.78
C TRP A 118 3.40 -35.63 -4.67
N SER A 119 3.65 -36.30 -3.55
CA SER A 119 4.93 -36.97 -3.28
C SER A 119 4.98 -38.42 -3.78
N THR A 120 3.82 -39.09 -3.96
CA THR A 120 3.77 -40.51 -4.37
C THR A 120 3.99 -40.67 -5.86
N PRO A 121 4.97 -41.48 -6.33
CA PRO A 121 5.14 -41.76 -7.75
C PRO A 121 3.86 -42.25 -8.43
N GLY A 122 3.51 -41.64 -9.56
CA GLY A 122 2.29 -41.95 -10.31
C GLY A 122 1.02 -41.22 -9.81
N ALA A 123 1.07 -40.53 -8.70
CA ALA A 123 -0.06 -39.72 -8.21
C ALA A 123 -0.28 -38.48 -9.11
N PRO A 124 -1.49 -37.88 -9.09
CA PRO A 124 -1.90 -36.83 -10.02
C PRO A 124 -0.99 -35.60 -10.10
N HIS A 125 -0.36 -35.23 -9.00
CA HIS A 125 0.53 -34.07 -8.89
C HIS A 125 2.02 -34.43 -8.86
N TYR A 126 2.36 -35.71 -8.93
CA TYR A 126 3.75 -36.15 -8.88
C TYR A 126 4.59 -35.52 -10.01
N GLY A 127 5.75 -34.97 -9.66
CA GLY A 127 6.65 -34.32 -10.59
C GLY A 127 6.22 -32.89 -11.04
N SER A 128 5.24 -32.31 -10.35
CA SER A 128 4.79 -30.93 -10.56
C SER A 128 5.14 -30.10 -9.33
N PRO A 129 6.28 -29.38 -9.31
CA PRO A 129 6.74 -28.63 -8.13
C PRO A 129 5.76 -27.52 -7.71
N ASP A 130 5.08 -26.91 -8.67
CA ASP A 130 4.02 -25.90 -8.48
C ASP A 130 2.76 -26.46 -7.79
N LYS A 131 2.63 -27.77 -7.66
CA LYS A 131 1.51 -28.46 -6.99
C LYS A 131 1.82 -28.90 -5.56
N GLU A 132 2.98 -28.59 -5.05
CA GLU A 132 3.30 -28.82 -3.65
C GLU A 132 2.32 -28.08 -2.74
N PRO A 133 1.60 -28.78 -1.83
CA PRO A 133 0.57 -28.15 -1.00
C PRO A 133 1.11 -27.03 -0.10
N ALA A 134 2.34 -27.14 0.40
CA ALA A 134 2.98 -26.11 1.21
C ALA A 134 3.16 -24.80 0.45
N VAL A 135 3.68 -24.89 -0.79
CA VAL A 135 3.89 -23.72 -1.68
C VAL A 135 2.55 -23.04 -2.01
N ARG A 136 1.51 -23.81 -2.34
CA ARG A 136 0.18 -23.23 -2.66
C ARG A 136 -0.48 -22.59 -1.45
N ARG A 137 -0.31 -23.15 -0.27
CA ARG A 137 -0.77 -22.55 0.99
C ARG A 137 -0.05 -21.23 1.28
N GLU A 138 1.25 -21.16 0.99
CA GLU A 138 2.03 -19.92 1.13
C GLU A 138 1.52 -18.80 0.20
N VAL A 139 1.20 -19.12 -1.06
CA VAL A 139 0.57 -18.14 -1.98
C VAL A 139 -0.74 -17.62 -1.42
N LEU A 140 -1.60 -18.51 -0.92
CA LEU A 140 -2.89 -18.14 -0.33
C LEU A 140 -2.70 -17.22 0.89
N GLU A 141 -1.74 -17.52 1.74
CA GLU A 141 -1.40 -16.71 2.91
C GLU A 141 -0.86 -15.33 2.51
N ASN A 142 0.06 -15.28 1.54
CA ASN A 142 0.65 -14.06 1.04
C ASN A 142 -0.38 -13.15 0.34
N ALA A 143 -1.30 -13.71 -0.44
CA ALA A 143 -2.41 -12.95 -1.03
C ALA A 143 -3.29 -12.30 0.06
N GLY A 144 -3.53 -13.03 1.15
CA GLY A 144 -4.27 -12.52 2.31
C GLY A 144 -3.56 -11.37 3.01
N ARG A 145 -2.27 -11.52 3.29
CA ARG A 145 -1.43 -10.46 3.89
C ARG A 145 -1.40 -9.19 3.03
N LEU A 146 -1.37 -9.33 1.71
CA LEU A 146 -1.41 -8.23 0.75
C LEU A 146 -2.82 -7.66 0.52
N SER A 147 -3.86 -8.25 1.15
CA SER A 147 -5.25 -7.83 0.96
C SER A 147 -5.67 -7.84 -0.52
N ILE A 148 -5.39 -8.94 -1.21
CA ILE A 148 -5.80 -9.17 -2.60
C ILE A 148 -7.10 -9.99 -2.57
N PRO A 149 -8.21 -9.53 -3.19
CA PRO A 149 -9.39 -10.37 -3.40
C PRO A 149 -8.98 -11.60 -4.21
N PHE A 150 -9.07 -12.79 -3.60
CA PHE A 150 -8.40 -13.97 -4.13
C PHE A 150 -9.39 -15.12 -4.37
N THR A 151 -9.38 -15.68 -5.58
CA THR A 151 -10.13 -16.86 -5.95
C THR A 151 -9.28 -18.11 -5.72
N THR A 152 -9.82 -19.09 -5.03
CA THR A 152 -9.15 -20.39 -4.82
C THR A 152 -10.18 -21.53 -4.84
N GLY A 153 -9.74 -22.76 -4.66
CA GLY A 153 -10.67 -23.88 -4.65
C GLY A 153 -10.00 -25.23 -4.53
N ILE A 154 -10.82 -26.28 -4.60
CA ILE A 154 -10.41 -27.67 -4.53
C ILE A 154 -10.76 -28.40 -5.82
N LEU A 155 -9.97 -29.40 -6.18
CA LEU A 155 -10.24 -30.33 -7.28
C LEU A 155 -10.58 -31.70 -6.68
N ILE A 156 -11.76 -32.26 -7.02
CA ILE A 156 -12.23 -33.50 -6.49
C ILE A 156 -12.25 -34.60 -7.55
N GLY A 157 -12.06 -35.85 -7.12
CA GLY A 157 -12.07 -37.04 -7.99
C GLY A 157 -10.69 -37.37 -8.58
N ILE A 158 -9.62 -36.82 -8.05
CA ILE A 158 -8.25 -37.13 -8.46
C ILE A 158 -7.56 -38.17 -7.57
N GLY A 159 -8.31 -38.82 -6.67
CA GLY A 159 -7.83 -39.86 -5.77
C GLY A 159 -7.58 -39.38 -4.31
N GLU A 160 -8.05 -38.22 -3.98
CA GLU A 160 -8.10 -37.71 -2.60
C GLU A 160 -9.12 -38.47 -1.76
N THR A 161 -8.89 -38.58 -0.47
CA THR A 161 -9.86 -39.08 0.49
C THR A 161 -10.85 -37.99 0.91
N LEU A 162 -11.99 -38.37 1.48
CA LEU A 162 -12.94 -37.40 2.05
C LEU A 162 -12.30 -36.55 3.17
N TYR A 163 -11.36 -37.13 3.93
CA TYR A 163 -10.63 -36.40 4.96
C TYR A 163 -9.71 -35.34 4.34
N GLU A 164 -8.87 -35.69 3.37
CA GLU A 164 -8.00 -34.75 2.64
C GLU A 164 -8.79 -33.63 1.97
N ARG A 165 -9.99 -33.94 1.45
CA ARG A 165 -10.91 -32.97 0.87
C ARG A 165 -11.43 -32.00 1.93
N ALA A 166 -11.86 -32.49 3.08
CA ALA A 166 -12.30 -31.65 4.20
C ALA A 166 -11.16 -30.77 4.75
N GLU A 167 -9.93 -31.32 4.89
CA GLU A 167 -8.75 -30.54 5.28
C GLU A 167 -8.47 -29.40 4.31
N SER A 168 -8.60 -29.64 3.01
CA SER A 168 -8.39 -28.60 1.99
C SER A 168 -9.37 -27.44 2.13
N VAL A 169 -10.67 -27.74 2.33
CA VAL A 169 -11.70 -26.72 2.61
C VAL A 169 -11.42 -25.96 3.91
N LEU A 170 -11.00 -26.69 4.96
CA LEU A 170 -10.67 -26.09 6.26
C LEU A 170 -9.42 -25.21 6.19
N ALA A 171 -8.41 -25.56 5.38
CA ALA A 171 -7.24 -24.74 5.13
C ALA A 171 -7.60 -23.40 4.47
N ILE A 172 -8.45 -23.42 3.44
CA ILE A 172 -8.99 -22.21 2.80
C ILE A 172 -9.76 -21.36 3.81
N ARG A 173 -10.64 -21.99 4.61
CA ARG A 173 -11.41 -21.29 5.66
C ARG A 173 -10.48 -20.65 6.70
N SER A 174 -9.42 -21.33 7.08
CA SER A 174 -8.44 -20.80 8.07
C SER A 174 -7.75 -19.56 7.54
N ALA A 175 -7.24 -19.60 6.31
CA ALA A 175 -6.60 -18.45 5.66
C ALA A 175 -7.59 -17.28 5.51
N HIS A 176 -8.85 -17.56 5.10
CA HIS A 176 -9.86 -16.51 5.01
C HIS A 176 -10.19 -15.89 6.38
N ARG A 177 -10.27 -16.70 7.44
CA ARG A 177 -10.52 -16.18 8.80
C ARG A 177 -9.40 -15.28 9.31
N ALA A 178 -8.15 -15.57 8.93
CA ALA A 178 -7.00 -14.75 9.30
C ALA A 178 -6.98 -13.41 8.57
N HIS A 179 -7.33 -13.38 7.28
CA HIS A 179 -7.09 -12.22 6.42
C HIS A 179 -8.35 -11.64 5.76
N GLY A 180 -9.42 -12.41 5.59
CA GLY A 180 -10.66 -11.96 4.97
C GLY A 180 -10.59 -11.79 3.45
N HIS A 181 -9.64 -12.42 2.77
CA HIS A 181 -9.26 -12.16 1.37
C HIS A 181 -9.86 -13.12 0.35
N VAL A 182 -10.26 -14.33 0.74
CA VAL A 182 -10.85 -15.30 -0.21
C VAL A 182 -12.23 -14.81 -0.60
N GLN A 183 -12.40 -14.44 -1.87
CA GLN A 183 -13.66 -13.91 -2.37
C GLN A 183 -14.62 -15.02 -2.80
N GLU A 184 -14.09 -16.17 -3.27
CA GLU A 184 -14.88 -17.34 -3.64
C GLU A 184 -14.05 -18.62 -3.56
N VAL A 185 -14.74 -19.73 -3.35
CA VAL A 185 -14.16 -21.08 -3.31
C VAL A 185 -14.77 -21.93 -4.39
N ILE A 186 -13.95 -22.38 -5.34
CA ILE A 186 -14.34 -23.23 -6.45
C ILE A 186 -14.29 -24.71 -6.00
N VAL A 187 -15.37 -25.45 -6.21
CA VAL A 187 -15.34 -26.90 -6.13
C VAL A 187 -15.38 -27.44 -7.57
N GLN A 188 -14.21 -27.84 -8.05
CA GLN A 188 -14.06 -28.36 -9.42
C GLN A 188 -14.09 -29.88 -9.43
N ASN A 189 -14.90 -30.45 -10.26
CA ASN A 189 -14.95 -31.89 -10.47
C ASN A 189 -13.98 -32.33 -11.57
N PHE A 190 -13.23 -33.38 -11.30
CA PHE A 190 -12.34 -34.01 -12.29
C PHE A 190 -13.10 -34.59 -13.46
N ARG A 191 -12.55 -34.38 -14.67
CA ARG A 191 -12.97 -35.03 -15.91
C ARG A 191 -11.73 -35.62 -16.59
N ALA A 192 -11.82 -36.90 -16.94
CA ALA A 192 -10.76 -37.61 -17.66
C ALA A 192 -10.57 -37.00 -19.06
N LYS A 193 -9.33 -36.79 -19.45
CA LYS A 193 -8.98 -36.16 -20.73
C LYS A 193 -8.09 -37.08 -21.55
N PRO A 194 -8.35 -37.19 -22.87
CA PRO A 194 -7.48 -37.96 -23.76
C PRO A 194 -6.05 -37.34 -23.75
N LYS A 195 -5.06 -38.18 -23.98
CA LYS A 195 -3.63 -37.81 -24.00
C LYS A 195 -3.04 -37.35 -22.65
N THR A 196 -3.71 -37.63 -21.55
CA THR A 196 -3.16 -37.44 -20.20
C THR A 196 -2.87 -38.79 -19.54
N ALA A 197 -2.05 -38.78 -18.48
CA ALA A 197 -1.78 -40.00 -17.73
C ALA A 197 -3.02 -40.53 -16.97
N MET A 198 -4.04 -39.69 -16.79
CA MET A 198 -5.32 -40.06 -16.17
C MET A 198 -6.46 -40.20 -17.20
N ALA A 199 -6.14 -40.46 -18.46
CA ALA A 199 -7.17 -40.61 -19.53
C ALA A 199 -8.19 -41.73 -19.26
N ASP A 200 -7.75 -42.79 -18.59
CA ASP A 200 -8.58 -43.96 -18.25
C ASP A 200 -9.17 -43.89 -16.83
N ALA A 201 -8.96 -42.78 -16.09
CA ALA A 201 -9.55 -42.61 -14.78
C ALA A 201 -11.06 -42.32 -14.89
N ALA A 202 -11.82 -42.73 -13.90
CA ALA A 202 -13.26 -42.44 -13.87
C ALA A 202 -13.49 -40.93 -13.62
N ASP A 203 -14.47 -40.38 -14.29
CA ASP A 203 -15.00 -39.05 -14.00
C ASP A 203 -15.53 -38.95 -12.56
N SER A 204 -15.47 -37.79 -11.95
CA SER A 204 -16.10 -37.55 -10.63
C SER A 204 -17.59 -37.87 -10.68
N ASP A 205 -18.09 -38.60 -9.69
CA ASP A 205 -19.49 -38.90 -9.51
C ASP A 205 -20.32 -37.65 -9.18
N GLU A 206 -21.51 -37.54 -9.72
CA GLU A 206 -22.40 -36.40 -9.50
C GLU A 206 -22.87 -36.31 -8.05
N GLY A 207 -23.18 -37.41 -7.43
CA GLY A 207 -23.60 -37.46 -6.01
C GLY A 207 -22.49 -37.03 -5.09
N ASP A 208 -21.25 -37.42 -5.42
CA ASP A 208 -20.05 -37.01 -4.68
C ASP A 208 -19.78 -35.48 -4.82
N LEU A 209 -19.97 -34.90 -6.01
CA LEU A 209 -19.91 -33.47 -6.24
C LEU A 209 -20.93 -32.71 -5.39
N LEU A 210 -22.21 -33.15 -5.44
CA LEU A 210 -23.29 -32.50 -4.67
C LEU A 210 -23.04 -32.59 -3.14
N ALA A 211 -22.60 -33.75 -2.67
CA ALA A 211 -22.24 -33.93 -1.27
C ALA A 211 -21.06 -33.06 -0.84
N THR A 212 -20.06 -32.89 -1.72
CA THR A 212 -18.92 -32.02 -1.46
C THR A 212 -19.33 -30.55 -1.42
N LEU A 213 -20.18 -30.10 -2.34
CA LEU A 213 -20.71 -28.72 -2.35
C LEU A 213 -21.50 -28.42 -1.09
N ALA A 214 -22.41 -29.31 -0.68
CA ALA A 214 -23.15 -29.15 0.56
C ALA A 214 -22.26 -29.13 1.79
N THR A 215 -21.24 -29.97 1.84
CA THR A 215 -20.24 -30.00 2.91
C THR A 215 -19.40 -28.72 2.91
N ALA A 216 -18.92 -28.28 1.75
CA ALA A 216 -18.16 -27.02 1.62
C ALA A 216 -19.00 -25.81 2.07
N ARG A 217 -20.28 -25.74 1.69
CA ARG A 217 -21.20 -24.69 2.17
C ARG A 217 -21.36 -24.70 3.69
N VAL A 218 -21.50 -25.86 4.31
CA VAL A 218 -21.60 -25.95 5.78
C VAL A 218 -20.29 -25.54 6.45
N LEU A 219 -19.16 -25.99 5.94
CA LEU A 219 -17.85 -25.70 6.50
C LEU A 219 -17.45 -24.21 6.33
N LEU A 220 -17.73 -23.63 5.18
CA LEU A 220 -17.37 -22.27 4.84
C LEU A 220 -18.36 -21.22 5.38
N GLY A 221 -19.61 -21.63 5.61
CA GLY A 221 -20.68 -20.76 6.09
C GLY A 221 -21.35 -19.93 4.99
N THR A 222 -22.31 -19.10 5.38
CA THR A 222 -23.15 -18.32 4.45
C THR A 222 -22.45 -17.08 3.87
N GLY A 223 -21.38 -16.62 4.47
CA GLY A 223 -20.65 -15.44 4.02
C GLY A 223 -19.66 -15.70 2.87
N MET A 224 -19.26 -16.97 2.67
CA MET A 224 -18.34 -17.35 1.59
C MET A 224 -19.11 -17.66 0.31
N ARG A 225 -18.59 -17.22 -0.83
CA ARG A 225 -19.12 -17.63 -2.16
C ARG A 225 -18.57 -19.01 -2.51
N VAL A 226 -19.47 -19.90 -2.93
CA VAL A 226 -19.13 -21.24 -3.39
C VAL A 226 -19.50 -21.35 -4.86
N GLN A 227 -18.51 -21.62 -5.68
CA GLN A 227 -18.62 -21.70 -7.14
C GLN A 227 -18.45 -23.14 -7.63
N VAL A 228 -19.11 -23.45 -8.71
CA VAL A 228 -18.84 -24.66 -9.51
C VAL A 228 -18.75 -24.28 -10.99
N PRO A 229 -17.78 -24.81 -11.76
CA PRO A 229 -17.73 -24.59 -13.20
C PRO A 229 -18.96 -25.26 -13.90
N PRO A 230 -19.82 -24.45 -14.56
CA PRO A 230 -21.10 -24.98 -15.08
C PRO A 230 -20.94 -25.87 -16.31
N ASN A 231 -19.81 -25.78 -17.02
CA ASN A 231 -19.52 -26.59 -18.21
C ASN A 231 -19.06 -28.03 -17.88
N LEU A 232 -18.65 -28.30 -16.65
CA LEU A 232 -18.17 -29.60 -16.20
C LEU A 232 -19.31 -30.55 -15.74
N SER A 233 -20.55 -30.08 -15.76
CA SER A 233 -21.74 -30.83 -15.37
C SER A 233 -22.81 -30.77 -16.47
N ASP A 234 -23.67 -31.79 -16.53
CA ASP A 234 -24.79 -31.75 -17.45
C ASP A 234 -25.80 -30.67 -17.06
N THR A 235 -26.43 -30.04 -18.04
CA THR A 235 -27.39 -28.95 -17.80
C THR A 235 -28.58 -29.36 -16.92
N ALA A 236 -28.96 -30.63 -16.92
CA ALA A 236 -30.01 -31.15 -16.05
C ALA A 236 -29.67 -31.16 -14.56
N VAL A 237 -28.37 -31.08 -14.22
CA VAL A 237 -27.86 -31.07 -12.83
C VAL A 237 -27.81 -29.64 -12.25
N LEU A 238 -27.80 -28.62 -13.10
CA LEU A 238 -27.59 -27.23 -12.67
C LEU A 238 -28.51 -26.77 -11.50
N PRO A 239 -29.85 -27.05 -11.51
CA PRO A 239 -30.72 -26.70 -10.38
C PRO A 239 -30.31 -27.41 -9.08
N ARG A 240 -29.79 -28.63 -9.17
CA ARG A 240 -29.34 -29.41 -8.00
C ARG A 240 -28.05 -28.88 -7.43
N LEU A 241 -27.14 -28.29 -8.25
CA LEU A 241 -25.95 -27.62 -7.80
C LEU A 241 -26.30 -26.38 -6.96
N VAL A 242 -27.31 -25.61 -7.40
CA VAL A 242 -27.82 -24.47 -6.62
C VAL A 242 -28.42 -24.95 -5.29
N ALA A 243 -29.23 -26.01 -5.33
CA ALA A 243 -29.80 -26.61 -4.12
C ALA A 243 -28.75 -27.19 -3.17
N ALA A 244 -27.60 -27.65 -3.69
CA ALA A 244 -26.44 -28.07 -2.88
C ALA A 244 -25.69 -26.94 -2.23
N GLY A 245 -25.99 -25.68 -2.55
CA GLY A 245 -25.49 -24.50 -1.82
C GLY A 245 -24.48 -23.65 -2.57
N ILE A 246 -24.36 -23.77 -3.89
CA ILE A 246 -23.59 -22.78 -4.66
C ILE A 246 -24.37 -21.46 -4.77
N ASP A 247 -23.65 -20.39 -4.91
CA ASP A 247 -24.19 -19.05 -5.13
C ASP A 247 -23.40 -18.26 -6.20
N ASP A 248 -22.53 -18.95 -6.93
CA ASP A 248 -21.78 -18.39 -8.06
C ASP A 248 -21.55 -19.45 -9.15
N TRP A 249 -21.65 -19.04 -10.41
CA TRP A 249 -21.36 -19.88 -11.57
C TRP A 249 -19.95 -19.63 -12.14
N GLY A 250 -19.23 -18.65 -11.62
CA GLY A 250 -17.93 -18.22 -12.13
C GLY A 250 -17.99 -17.44 -13.44
N GLY A 251 -16.86 -17.34 -14.08
CA GLY A 251 -16.72 -16.70 -15.38
C GLY A 251 -17.22 -17.59 -16.51
N VAL A 252 -18.08 -17.05 -17.38
CA VAL A 252 -18.58 -17.74 -18.58
C VAL A 252 -18.25 -16.88 -19.79
N SER A 253 -17.40 -17.41 -20.69
CA SER A 253 -17.01 -16.66 -21.89
C SER A 253 -17.97 -16.88 -23.04
N PRO A 254 -18.51 -15.82 -23.65
CA PRO A 254 -19.27 -15.93 -24.90
C PRO A 254 -18.38 -16.01 -26.15
N LEU A 255 -17.07 -15.89 -25.99
CA LEU A 255 -16.10 -15.73 -27.09
C LEU A 255 -15.08 -16.87 -27.15
N THR A 256 -14.45 -17.17 -26.01
CA THR A 256 -13.36 -18.16 -25.94
C THR A 256 -13.84 -19.49 -25.37
N PRO A 257 -13.30 -20.62 -25.83
CA PRO A 257 -13.55 -21.89 -25.16
C PRO A 257 -12.94 -21.91 -23.76
N ASP A 258 -13.30 -22.88 -22.95
CA ASP A 258 -12.54 -23.25 -21.77
C ASP A 258 -11.23 -23.91 -22.22
N HIS A 259 -10.13 -23.19 -22.16
CA HIS A 259 -8.82 -23.69 -22.59
C HIS A 259 -8.30 -24.85 -21.73
N VAL A 260 -8.81 -24.98 -20.51
CA VAL A 260 -8.46 -26.08 -19.61
C VAL A 260 -9.30 -27.34 -19.95
N ASN A 261 -10.58 -27.16 -20.36
CA ASN A 261 -11.51 -28.21 -20.71
C ASN A 261 -12.15 -27.90 -22.06
N PRO A 262 -11.38 -27.90 -23.18
CA PRO A 262 -11.89 -27.46 -24.48
C PRO A 262 -12.98 -28.38 -25.08
N GLU A 263 -13.08 -29.59 -24.60
CA GLU A 263 -14.14 -30.55 -24.94
C GLU A 263 -15.48 -30.26 -24.28
N ARG A 264 -15.53 -29.30 -23.33
CA ARG A 264 -16.73 -28.92 -22.57
C ARG A 264 -17.07 -27.44 -22.82
N PRO A 265 -17.93 -27.15 -23.81
CA PRO A 265 -18.31 -25.78 -24.13
C PRO A 265 -19.10 -25.13 -23.00
N TRP A 266 -18.92 -23.80 -22.86
CA TRP A 266 -19.69 -23.03 -21.90
C TRP A 266 -21.21 -23.11 -22.18
N PRO A 267 -22.05 -23.29 -21.17
CA PRO A 267 -23.50 -23.14 -21.34
C PRO A 267 -23.84 -21.68 -21.63
N GLN A 268 -24.93 -21.48 -22.37
CA GLN A 268 -25.43 -20.12 -22.58
C GLN A 268 -25.89 -19.49 -21.26
N VAL A 269 -25.62 -18.21 -21.06
CA VAL A 269 -26.01 -17.45 -19.84
C VAL A 269 -27.54 -17.53 -19.60
N THR A 270 -28.34 -17.55 -20.65
CA THR A 270 -29.80 -17.76 -20.57
C THR A 270 -30.18 -19.09 -19.91
N LYS A 271 -29.46 -20.17 -20.20
CA LYS A 271 -29.66 -21.46 -19.55
C LYS A 271 -29.30 -21.47 -18.06
N LEU A 272 -28.21 -20.75 -17.69
CA LEU A 272 -27.84 -20.56 -16.28
C LEU A 272 -28.90 -19.73 -15.56
N ALA A 273 -29.45 -18.71 -16.23
CA ALA A 273 -30.53 -17.89 -15.67
C ALA A 273 -31.82 -18.69 -15.46
N GLU A 274 -32.16 -19.59 -16.39
CA GLU A 274 -33.29 -20.50 -16.24
C GLU A 274 -33.08 -21.44 -15.04
N ALA A 275 -31.95 -22.14 -14.99
CA ALA A 275 -31.65 -23.07 -13.91
C ALA A 275 -31.61 -22.37 -12.53
N THR A 276 -31.08 -21.15 -12.47
CA THR A 276 -31.06 -20.32 -11.25
C THR A 276 -32.48 -19.92 -10.81
N ARG A 277 -33.34 -19.57 -11.77
CA ARG A 277 -34.75 -19.23 -11.52
C ARG A 277 -35.55 -20.44 -11.06
N ASP A 278 -35.33 -21.60 -11.69
CA ASP A 278 -35.99 -22.85 -11.32
C ASP A 278 -35.65 -23.29 -9.89
N ALA A 279 -34.46 -22.90 -9.42
CA ALA A 279 -34.05 -23.09 -8.04
C ALA A 279 -34.58 -21.96 -7.08
N GLY A 280 -35.37 -21.00 -7.58
CA GLY A 280 -35.98 -19.94 -6.79
C GLY A 280 -35.10 -18.67 -6.60
N TYR A 281 -34.05 -18.48 -7.40
CA TYR A 281 -33.12 -17.36 -7.31
C TYR A 281 -33.06 -16.53 -8.59
N THR A 282 -32.40 -15.40 -8.55
CA THR A 282 -32.17 -14.53 -9.72
C THR A 282 -30.69 -14.47 -10.05
N LEU A 283 -30.34 -14.80 -11.28
CA LEU A 283 -28.96 -14.62 -11.78
C LEU A 283 -28.65 -13.15 -11.95
N ARG A 284 -27.52 -12.71 -11.43
CA ARG A 284 -26.99 -11.34 -11.56
C ARG A 284 -25.54 -11.40 -12.02
N GLU A 285 -25.18 -10.48 -12.91
CA GLU A 285 -23.80 -10.31 -13.35
C GLU A 285 -22.97 -9.62 -12.26
N ARG A 286 -21.77 -10.13 -12.00
CA ARG A 286 -20.79 -9.52 -11.12
C ARG A 286 -19.51 -9.14 -11.88
N LEU A 287 -18.69 -8.30 -11.26
CA LEU A 287 -17.33 -8.07 -11.73
C LEU A 287 -16.39 -9.20 -11.29
N THR A 288 -15.17 -9.20 -11.80
CA THR A 288 -14.14 -10.16 -11.37
C THR A 288 -13.79 -10.02 -9.89
N VAL A 289 -13.96 -8.83 -9.32
CA VAL A 289 -13.91 -8.55 -7.88
C VAL A 289 -15.33 -8.56 -7.31
N HIS A 290 -15.54 -9.33 -6.23
CA HIS A 290 -16.86 -9.46 -5.63
C HIS A 290 -17.34 -8.16 -4.93
N PRO A 291 -18.66 -7.92 -4.88
CA PRO A 291 -19.24 -6.69 -4.30
C PRO A 291 -18.76 -6.36 -2.90
N SER A 292 -18.54 -7.39 -2.07
CA SER A 292 -18.04 -7.20 -0.70
C SER A 292 -16.66 -6.54 -0.63
N TYR A 293 -15.84 -6.63 -1.68
CA TYR A 293 -14.53 -6.00 -1.76
C TYR A 293 -14.58 -4.63 -2.44
N VAL A 294 -15.48 -4.45 -3.41
CA VAL A 294 -15.74 -3.12 -4.03
C VAL A 294 -16.08 -2.09 -2.96
N HIS A 295 -16.86 -2.47 -1.94
CA HIS A 295 -17.26 -1.57 -0.85
C HIS A 295 -16.24 -1.43 0.27
N ARG A 296 -15.18 -2.25 0.30
CA ARG A 296 -14.15 -2.19 1.37
C ARG A 296 -13.05 -1.14 1.13
N GLY A 297 -13.01 -0.53 -0.06
CA GLY A 297 -12.11 0.57 -0.40
C GLY A 297 -10.65 0.18 -0.61
N GLU A 298 -9.77 1.15 -0.57
CA GLU A 298 -8.38 1.17 -1.04
C GLU A 298 -7.46 0.04 -0.55
N ARG A 299 -7.72 -0.53 0.59
CA ARG A 299 -6.93 -1.68 1.08
C ARG A 299 -7.02 -2.89 0.14
N TRP A 300 -8.20 -3.10 -0.47
CA TRP A 300 -8.50 -4.30 -1.26
C TRP A 300 -8.30 -4.09 -2.75
N ILE A 301 -8.71 -2.93 -3.27
CA ILE A 301 -8.54 -2.57 -4.67
C ILE A 301 -7.49 -1.47 -4.73
N ASP A 302 -6.46 -1.69 -5.54
CA ASP A 302 -5.42 -0.68 -5.72
C ASP A 302 -6.01 0.57 -6.39
N PRO A 303 -5.66 1.79 -5.92
CA PRO A 303 -6.20 3.04 -6.48
C PRO A 303 -5.98 3.22 -7.98
N ARG A 304 -4.97 2.57 -8.55
CA ARG A 304 -4.71 2.59 -10.00
C ARG A 304 -5.76 1.84 -10.81
N VAL A 305 -6.37 0.83 -10.21
CA VAL A 305 -7.42 -0.01 -10.82
C VAL A 305 -8.82 0.42 -10.38
N GLN A 306 -8.94 1.15 -9.27
CA GLN A 306 -10.21 1.59 -8.72
C GLN A 306 -11.10 2.33 -9.75
N PRO A 307 -10.58 3.30 -10.55
CA PRO A 307 -11.39 3.97 -11.57
C PRO A 307 -11.98 3.04 -12.62
N HIS A 308 -11.25 1.96 -12.97
CA HIS A 308 -11.73 0.95 -13.92
C HIS A 308 -12.85 0.09 -13.31
N VAL A 309 -12.74 -0.23 -12.02
CA VAL A 309 -13.80 -0.93 -11.28
C VAL A 309 -15.04 -0.05 -11.16
N ASP A 310 -14.88 1.20 -10.77
CA ASP A 310 -15.99 2.16 -10.58
C ASP A 310 -16.75 2.45 -11.89
N ALA A 311 -16.05 2.43 -13.02
CA ALA A 311 -16.65 2.58 -14.33
C ALA A 311 -17.65 1.46 -14.66
N LEU A 312 -17.45 0.25 -14.12
CA LEU A 312 -18.24 -0.94 -14.41
C LEU A 312 -19.16 -1.38 -13.25
N ALA A 313 -18.93 -0.86 -12.02
CA ALA A 313 -19.73 -1.20 -10.85
C ALA A 313 -21.00 -0.35 -10.73
N GLU A 314 -22.13 -0.98 -10.42
CA GLU A 314 -23.31 -0.28 -9.89
C GLU A 314 -23.16 -0.01 -8.36
N PRO A 315 -24.01 0.82 -7.72
CA PRO A 315 -23.90 1.10 -6.28
C PRO A 315 -23.97 -0.13 -5.37
N SER A 316 -24.49 -1.24 -5.85
CA SER A 316 -24.50 -2.54 -5.14
C SER A 316 -23.14 -3.25 -5.17
N GLY A 317 -22.17 -2.79 -5.98
CA GLY A 317 -20.91 -3.46 -6.28
C GLY A 317 -21.01 -4.57 -7.34
N LEU A 318 -22.20 -4.85 -7.86
CA LEU A 318 -22.40 -5.74 -9.00
C LEU A 318 -22.04 -5.05 -10.32
N ALA A 319 -21.95 -5.79 -11.41
CA ALA A 319 -21.70 -5.23 -12.72
C ALA A 319 -22.90 -4.40 -13.24
N ARG A 320 -22.66 -3.27 -13.87
CA ARG A 320 -23.66 -2.51 -14.59
C ARG A 320 -24.13 -3.30 -15.81
N GLN A 321 -25.42 -3.54 -15.86
CA GLN A 321 -26.01 -4.29 -16.98
C GLN A 321 -26.06 -3.42 -18.24
N GLY A 322 -25.68 -4.02 -19.37
CA GLY A 322 -25.77 -3.39 -20.69
C GLY A 322 -24.62 -2.42 -21.01
N ASP A 323 -23.78 -2.05 -20.05
CA ASP A 323 -22.63 -1.19 -20.30
C ASP A 323 -21.48 -1.97 -20.95
N SER A 324 -20.91 -1.41 -21.99
CA SER A 324 -19.65 -1.90 -22.56
C SER A 324 -18.47 -1.27 -21.85
N PRO A 325 -17.44 -2.05 -21.48
CA PRO A 325 -16.24 -1.49 -20.91
C PRO A 325 -15.56 -0.57 -21.92
N THR A 326 -14.96 0.48 -21.40
CA THR A 326 -14.21 1.47 -22.20
C THR A 326 -12.85 1.66 -21.56
N GLY A 327 -11.80 1.64 -22.36
CA GLY A 327 -10.43 1.84 -21.90
C GLY A 327 -10.26 3.16 -21.16
N LEU A 328 -9.56 3.12 -20.06
CA LEU A 328 -9.17 4.27 -19.25
C LEU A 328 -7.65 4.23 -19.06
N PRO A 329 -6.96 5.37 -19.08
CA PRO A 329 -5.54 5.39 -18.80
C PRO A 329 -5.23 4.78 -17.44
N TRP A 330 -4.32 3.80 -17.43
CA TRP A 330 -3.72 3.30 -16.21
C TRP A 330 -2.44 4.10 -15.96
N GLN A 331 -2.32 4.73 -14.79
CA GLN A 331 -1.19 5.59 -14.47
C GLN A 331 -0.51 5.11 -13.19
N GLU A 332 0.81 5.02 -13.22
CA GLU A 332 1.58 4.96 -11.98
C GLU A 332 1.30 6.21 -11.15
N PRO A 333 1.13 6.08 -9.82
CA PRO A 333 0.97 7.24 -8.94
C PRO A 333 2.13 8.20 -9.16
N GLY A 334 1.82 9.44 -9.51
CA GLY A 334 2.82 10.49 -9.69
C GLY A 334 3.37 10.64 -11.11
N GLN A 335 2.76 10.06 -12.14
CA GLN A 335 2.91 10.58 -13.50
C GLN A 335 2.25 11.97 -13.61
N LEU A 336 2.70 12.87 -12.77
CA LEU A 336 2.57 14.30 -13.03
C LEU A 336 3.67 14.61 -14.04
N ALA A 337 3.35 14.62 -15.28
CA ALA A 337 4.13 15.37 -16.22
C ALA A 337 3.94 16.84 -15.81
N ASP A 338 4.76 17.71 -15.68
CA ASP A 338 5.95 17.72 -15.97
C ASP A 338 6.51 19.05 -16.35
N GLY A 339 6.91 19.75 -16.60
CA GLY A 339 7.82 20.75 -17.03
C GLY A 339 9.26 20.19 -17.20
N GLY A 340 9.38 18.96 -17.70
CA GLY A 340 10.68 18.33 -17.97
C GLY A 340 11.30 17.58 -16.81
N CYS A 341 10.58 17.35 -15.71
CA CYS A 341 10.98 16.39 -14.67
C CYS A 341 10.82 14.98 -15.22
N VAL A 342 11.90 14.28 -15.44
CA VAL A 342 11.90 12.83 -15.64
C VAL A 342 11.43 12.21 -14.32
N ASP A 343 10.40 11.37 -14.36
CA ASP A 343 10.06 10.56 -13.19
C ASP A 343 11.18 9.54 -12.97
N LEU A 344 12.06 9.84 -12.02
CA LEU A 344 13.22 9.03 -11.68
C LEU A 344 12.87 7.76 -10.93
N HIS A 345 11.55 7.55 -10.61
CA HIS A 345 11.06 6.48 -9.76
C HIS A 345 10.03 5.59 -10.44
N ARG A 346 10.09 5.45 -11.77
CA ARG A 346 9.18 4.55 -12.47
C ARG A 346 9.42 3.12 -12.02
N GLU A 347 8.45 2.52 -11.38
CA GLU A 347 8.44 1.07 -11.18
C GLU A 347 8.25 0.32 -12.49
N VAL A 348 7.67 0.98 -13.49
CA VAL A 348 7.32 0.38 -14.79
C VAL A 348 7.64 1.37 -15.91
N ASP A 349 8.24 0.90 -16.99
CA ASP A 349 8.45 1.69 -18.20
C ASP A 349 7.14 1.84 -19.02
N ALA A 350 7.20 2.60 -20.12
CA ALA A 350 6.07 2.89 -20.98
C ALA A 350 5.38 1.64 -21.59
N VAL A 351 6.03 0.47 -21.56
CA VAL A 351 5.50 -0.82 -22.03
C VAL A 351 5.27 -1.82 -20.90
N GLY A 352 5.22 -1.35 -19.66
CA GLY A 352 4.89 -2.16 -18.48
C GLY A 352 6.03 -3.02 -17.92
N ARG A 353 7.29 -2.85 -18.38
CA ARG A 353 8.44 -3.58 -17.83
C ARG A 353 8.90 -2.94 -16.53
N SER A 354 9.06 -3.73 -15.48
CA SER A 354 9.48 -3.19 -14.19
C SER A 354 10.98 -2.96 -14.10
N SER A 355 11.35 -1.93 -13.34
CA SER A 355 12.70 -1.73 -12.87
C SER A 355 13.12 -2.84 -11.91
N THR A 356 14.40 -3.17 -11.90
CA THR A 356 14.94 -4.26 -11.07
C THR A 356 14.87 -3.93 -9.58
N GLY A 357 14.37 -4.86 -8.78
CA GLY A 357 14.41 -4.76 -7.34
C GLY A 357 15.82 -4.82 -6.76
N ARG A 358 15.98 -4.41 -5.51
CA ARG A 358 17.24 -4.37 -4.78
C ARG A 358 17.84 -5.78 -4.59
N THR A 359 19.06 -5.98 -5.03
CA THR A 359 19.77 -7.28 -4.99
C THR A 359 20.60 -7.52 -3.73
N ASP A 360 20.85 -6.48 -2.90
CA ASP A 360 21.72 -6.54 -1.71
C ASP A 360 20.98 -6.58 -0.37
N ALA A 361 19.74 -7.08 -0.33
CA ALA A 361 18.83 -6.98 0.81
C ALA A 361 19.44 -7.46 2.14
N GLU A 362 20.10 -8.62 2.18
CA GLU A 362 20.74 -9.11 3.41
C GLU A 362 21.91 -8.26 3.87
N HIS A 363 22.72 -7.76 2.94
CA HIS A 363 23.83 -6.86 3.27
C HIS A 363 23.32 -5.50 3.77
N ALA A 364 22.28 -4.98 3.15
CA ALA A 364 21.69 -3.70 3.49
C ALA A 364 20.96 -3.70 4.84
N PHE A 365 20.15 -4.75 5.09
CA PHE A 365 19.22 -4.78 6.23
C PHE A 365 19.68 -5.67 7.38
N GLY A 366 20.67 -6.55 7.17
CA GLY A 366 21.13 -7.55 8.11
C GLY A 366 20.26 -8.81 8.13
N SER A 367 20.56 -9.74 9.01
CA SER A 367 19.83 -11.01 9.10
C SER A 367 18.39 -10.81 9.59
N TRP A 368 17.42 -11.16 8.78
CA TRP A 368 15.99 -11.06 9.11
C TRP A 368 15.57 -11.93 10.30
N SER A 369 16.22 -13.06 10.51
CA SER A 369 15.95 -13.92 11.69
C SER A 369 16.31 -13.23 13.01
N VAL A 370 17.40 -12.47 13.04
CA VAL A 370 17.82 -11.67 14.21
C VAL A 370 16.86 -10.51 14.44
N VAL A 371 16.44 -9.85 13.36
CA VAL A 371 15.46 -8.75 13.43
C VAL A 371 14.09 -9.25 13.90
N ALA A 372 13.64 -10.41 13.40
CA ALA A 372 12.38 -11.03 13.83
C ALA A 372 12.40 -11.43 15.30
N ALA A 373 13.51 -11.97 15.80
CA ALA A 373 13.67 -12.33 17.21
C ALA A 373 13.58 -11.07 18.11
N ALA A 374 14.22 -9.97 17.70
CA ALA A 374 14.14 -8.71 18.43
C ALA A 374 12.74 -8.09 18.41
N ALA A 375 12.06 -8.11 17.27
CA ALA A 375 10.69 -7.63 17.16
C ALA A 375 9.71 -8.45 18.01
N SER A 376 9.92 -9.77 18.10
CA SER A 376 9.12 -10.67 18.94
C SER A 376 9.41 -10.52 20.44
N ALA A 377 10.59 -10.02 20.81
CA ALA A 377 10.96 -9.74 22.20
C ALA A 377 10.30 -8.45 22.72
N VAL A 378 9.83 -7.57 21.83
CA VAL A 378 9.03 -6.41 22.21
C VAL A 378 7.68 -6.90 22.75
N PRO A 379 7.35 -6.74 24.07
CA PRO A 379 6.17 -7.36 24.67
C PRO A 379 4.87 -6.88 24.02
N THR A 380 3.94 -7.77 23.73
CA THR A 380 2.62 -7.42 23.19
C THR A 380 1.64 -7.05 24.31
N THR A 381 0.96 -5.91 24.20
CA THR A 381 -0.13 -5.55 25.12
C THR A 381 -1.41 -6.32 24.74
N PRO A 382 -2.17 -6.88 25.67
CA PRO A 382 -3.42 -7.58 25.35
C PRO A 382 -4.46 -6.65 24.72
N VAL A 383 -5.10 -7.13 23.65
CA VAL A 383 -6.19 -6.44 22.98
C VAL A 383 -7.43 -6.38 23.88
N ALA A 384 -8.05 -5.22 23.93
CA ALA A 384 -9.12 -4.81 24.81
C ALA A 384 -10.41 -5.63 24.72
N LYS A 385 -11.14 -5.58 25.81
CA LYS A 385 -12.46 -6.14 26.07
C LYS A 385 -13.53 -5.56 25.15
N THR A 386 -14.37 -6.42 24.60
CA THR A 386 -15.63 -6.03 23.94
C THR A 386 -16.71 -5.78 25.01
N GLY A 387 -17.17 -4.56 25.13
CA GLY A 387 -18.27 -4.16 26.01
C GLY A 387 -19.01 -2.94 25.45
N LEU A 388 -20.29 -2.85 25.74
CA LEU A 388 -21.31 -1.88 25.30
C LEU A 388 -21.04 -0.39 25.66
N PRO A 389 -21.79 0.60 25.14
CA PRO A 389 -21.40 1.98 24.87
C PRO A 389 -21.41 2.92 26.10
N ALA A 390 -20.73 2.57 27.16
CA ALA A 390 -20.40 3.51 28.24
C ALA A 390 -18.89 3.75 28.19
N ILE A 391 -18.47 5.02 28.25
CA ILE A 391 -17.04 5.39 28.31
C ILE A 391 -16.36 4.64 29.46
N ASP A 392 -15.22 4.00 29.18
CA ASP A 392 -14.43 3.28 30.17
C ASP A 392 -14.05 4.20 31.34
N ALA A 393 -13.99 3.65 32.56
CA ALA A 393 -13.68 4.43 33.72
C ALA A 393 -12.31 5.10 33.68
N ASP A 394 -11.31 4.38 33.18
CA ASP A 394 -9.94 4.89 33.08
C ASP A 394 -9.84 6.03 32.05
N VAL A 395 -10.55 5.90 30.92
CA VAL A 395 -10.64 6.97 29.89
C VAL A 395 -11.39 8.18 30.45
N ARG A 396 -12.49 7.98 31.19
CA ARG A 396 -13.24 9.07 31.81
C ARG A 396 -12.39 9.84 32.83
N ASP A 397 -11.60 9.14 33.62
CA ASP A 397 -10.71 9.78 34.60
C ASP A 397 -9.56 10.50 33.89
N ALA A 398 -9.02 9.94 32.79
CA ALA A 398 -8.03 10.60 31.94
C ALA A 398 -8.59 11.89 31.29
N LEU A 399 -9.83 11.87 30.80
CA LEU A 399 -10.49 13.06 30.26
C LEU A 399 -10.65 14.15 31.31
N ARG A 400 -10.98 13.81 32.56
CA ARG A 400 -11.06 14.80 33.67
C ARG A 400 -9.69 15.43 33.98
N VAL A 401 -8.60 14.68 33.85
CA VAL A 401 -7.26 15.24 33.98
C VAL A 401 -7.00 16.21 32.82
N ALA A 402 -7.28 15.79 31.59
CA ALA A 402 -7.06 16.59 30.40
C ALA A 402 -7.94 17.85 30.33
N GLU A 403 -9.18 17.80 30.79
CA GLU A 403 -10.09 18.97 30.87
C GLU A 403 -9.58 20.06 31.81
N ARG A 404 -8.81 19.70 32.84
CA ARG A 404 -8.24 20.65 33.80
C ARG A 404 -6.92 21.21 33.28
N ASP A 405 -6.07 20.34 32.79
CA ASP A 405 -4.74 20.64 32.23
C ASP A 405 -4.31 19.49 31.32
N PRO A 406 -4.45 19.62 29.98
CA PRO A 406 -4.05 18.58 29.06
C PRO A 406 -2.58 18.17 29.21
N ALA A 407 -1.69 19.12 29.49
CA ALA A 407 -0.23 18.88 29.65
C ALA A 407 0.08 17.99 30.86
N ALA A 408 -0.80 17.92 31.85
CA ALA A 408 -0.64 17.05 33.02
C ALA A 408 -0.62 15.55 32.65
N LEU A 409 -1.19 15.16 31.52
CA LEU A 409 -1.15 13.77 31.03
C LEU A 409 0.29 13.24 30.82
N LEU A 410 1.27 14.12 30.53
CA LEU A 410 2.68 13.69 30.36
C LEU A 410 3.41 13.47 31.70
N GLN A 411 2.86 13.91 32.81
CA GLN A 411 3.49 13.72 34.12
C GLN A 411 3.58 12.23 34.47
N PRO A 412 4.65 11.79 35.16
CA PRO A 412 4.83 10.37 35.46
C PRO A 412 3.69 9.75 36.25
N GLU A 413 3.09 10.48 37.18
CA GLU A 413 1.94 10.05 37.99
C GLU A 413 0.68 9.80 37.18
N ASN A 414 0.55 10.41 35.99
CA ASN A 414 -0.61 10.28 35.10
C ASN A 414 -0.34 9.30 33.96
N GLN A 415 0.68 8.44 34.04
CA GLN A 415 1.04 7.50 32.97
C GLN A 415 -0.14 6.57 32.59
N GLY A 416 -0.91 6.11 33.57
CA GLY A 416 -2.10 5.30 33.32
C GLY A 416 -3.16 6.05 32.52
N ALA A 417 -3.39 7.33 32.84
CA ALA A 417 -4.32 8.20 32.13
C ALA A 417 -3.85 8.47 30.69
N ALA A 418 -2.57 8.76 30.48
CA ALA A 418 -2.00 8.94 29.15
C ALA A 418 -2.14 7.67 28.27
N LEU A 419 -1.90 6.49 28.84
CA LEU A 419 -2.09 5.22 28.13
C LEU A 419 -3.57 4.93 27.85
N ALA A 420 -4.49 5.28 28.77
CA ALA A 420 -5.93 5.15 28.54
C ALA A 420 -6.36 6.01 27.32
N VAL A 421 -5.87 7.23 27.19
CA VAL A 421 -6.08 8.10 26.02
C VAL A 421 -5.53 7.44 24.74
N LEU A 422 -4.28 6.97 24.77
CA LEU A 422 -3.60 6.38 23.60
C LEU A 422 -4.16 5.02 23.18
N THR A 423 -4.92 4.37 24.03
CA THR A 423 -5.56 3.06 23.74
C THR A 423 -7.08 3.15 23.55
N ALA A 424 -7.67 4.35 23.60
CA ALA A 424 -9.10 4.59 23.44
C ALA A 424 -9.64 4.04 22.09
N ARG A 425 -10.85 3.47 22.11
CA ARG A 425 -11.53 2.90 20.94
C ARG A 425 -13.02 3.20 20.99
N GLY A 426 -13.69 3.21 19.83
CA GLY A 426 -15.13 3.42 19.75
C GLY A 426 -15.58 4.71 20.44
N ALA A 427 -16.57 4.64 21.37
CA ALA A 427 -17.10 5.81 22.08
C ALA A 427 -16.04 6.53 22.94
N ASP A 428 -15.07 5.80 23.49
CA ASP A 428 -13.94 6.37 24.24
C ASP A 428 -13.06 7.23 23.31
N LEU A 429 -12.77 6.74 22.11
CA LEU A 429 -12.03 7.49 21.09
C LEU A 429 -12.81 8.73 20.63
N ASP A 430 -14.14 8.63 20.49
CA ASP A 430 -14.97 9.77 20.11
C ASP A 430 -14.91 10.88 21.18
N ALA A 431 -14.93 10.50 22.44
CA ALA A 431 -14.81 11.45 23.56
C ALA A 431 -13.41 12.10 23.61
N VAL A 432 -12.34 11.31 23.45
CA VAL A 432 -10.96 11.82 23.39
C VAL A 432 -10.77 12.78 22.21
N ALA A 433 -11.27 12.40 21.02
CA ALA A 433 -11.17 13.22 19.82
C ALA A 433 -11.96 14.54 19.94
N SER A 434 -13.15 14.49 20.56
CA SER A 434 -13.95 15.69 20.79
C SER A 434 -13.26 16.68 21.73
N LEU A 435 -12.64 16.19 22.81
CA LEU A 435 -11.86 17.04 23.72
C LEU A 435 -10.63 17.61 23.00
N ALA A 436 -9.92 16.79 22.23
CA ALA A 436 -8.76 17.23 21.47
C ALA A 436 -9.11 18.31 20.44
N ASP A 437 -10.28 18.19 19.78
CA ASP A 437 -10.74 19.22 18.84
C ASP A 437 -11.16 20.51 19.53
N ALA A 438 -11.77 20.44 20.70
CA ALA A 438 -12.03 21.62 21.53
C ALA A 438 -10.72 22.32 21.95
N VAL A 439 -9.71 21.58 22.41
CA VAL A 439 -8.39 22.12 22.73
C VAL A 439 -7.71 22.72 21.51
N ARG A 440 -7.82 22.09 20.34
CA ARG A 440 -7.31 22.66 19.07
C ARG A 440 -7.97 24.01 18.80
N GLN A 441 -9.29 24.11 18.93
CA GLN A 441 -10.01 25.36 18.69
C GLN A 441 -9.56 26.48 19.63
N ASP A 442 -9.32 26.17 20.90
CA ASP A 442 -8.85 27.13 21.88
C ASP A 442 -7.39 27.60 21.59
N VAL A 443 -6.53 26.71 21.08
CA VAL A 443 -5.09 27.02 20.86
C VAL A 443 -4.84 27.73 19.53
N VAL A 444 -5.41 27.23 18.43
CA VAL A 444 -5.08 27.66 17.05
C VAL A 444 -6.28 28.20 16.25
N GLY A 445 -7.47 28.18 16.84
CA GLY A 445 -8.70 28.64 16.17
C GLY A 445 -9.24 27.64 15.14
N ASP A 446 -10.09 28.11 14.21
CA ASP A 446 -10.78 27.24 13.25
C ASP A 446 -10.07 27.10 11.89
N ASP A 447 -9.06 27.91 11.62
CA ASP A 447 -8.31 27.82 10.38
C ASP A 447 -7.68 26.43 10.20
N VAL A 448 -7.86 25.84 9.01
CA VAL A 448 -7.03 24.72 8.54
C VAL A 448 -5.89 25.30 7.73
N THR A 449 -4.66 25.08 8.16
CA THR A 449 -3.49 25.67 7.53
C THR A 449 -2.82 24.71 6.55
N PHE A 450 -2.12 25.27 5.56
CA PHE A 450 -1.28 24.53 4.61
C PHE A 450 -0.16 25.42 4.05
N VAL A 451 0.92 24.80 3.59
CA VAL A 451 2.04 25.48 2.93
C VAL A 451 2.08 25.13 1.44
N VAL A 452 2.42 26.08 0.59
CA VAL A 452 2.71 25.79 -0.83
C VAL A 452 4.22 25.53 -0.93
N ASN A 453 4.58 24.28 -1.17
CA ASN A 453 5.96 23.83 -1.18
C ASN A 453 6.24 22.74 -2.22
N ARG A 454 7.52 22.49 -2.45
CA ARG A 454 8.00 21.34 -3.22
C ARG A 454 8.96 20.50 -2.38
N ASN A 455 8.73 19.17 -2.37
CA ASN A 455 9.72 18.22 -1.87
C ASN A 455 10.74 17.97 -2.99
N ILE A 456 12.02 18.13 -2.69
CA ILE A 456 13.12 17.81 -3.61
C ILE A 456 14.02 16.79 -2.94
N ASN A 457 13.90 15.54 -3.36
CA ASN A 457 14.82 14.50 -2.94
C ASN A 457 16.03 14.51 -3.88
N PHE A 458 17.15 15.12 -3.45
CA PHE A 458 18.32 15.33 -4.32
C PHE A 458 19.13 14.06 -4.58
N THR A 459 18.97 13.01 -3.75
CA THR A 459 19.53 11.67 -4.02
C THR A 459 18.74 10.58 -3.28
N ASN A 460 18.60 9.40 -3.89
CA ASN A 460 18.09 8.21 -3.22
C ASN A 460 19.20 7.23 -2.82
N ILE A 461 20.48 7.56 -3.10
CA ILE A 461 21.62 6.75 -2.71
C ILE A 461 21.76 6.80 -1.19
N CYS A 462 21.61 5.65 -0.53
CA CYS A 462 21.59 5.59 0.93
C CYS A 462 22.19 4.29 1.46
N TYR A 463 23.06 4.41 2.47
CA TYR A 463 23.74 3.27 3.09
C TYR A 463 23.30 3.01 4.56
N THR A 464 22.31 3.71 5.05
CA THR A 464 21.85 3.61 6.46
C THR A 464 21.18 2.27 6.79
N GLY A 465 20.51 1.64 5.82
CA GLY A 465 19.86 0.33 6.03
C GLY A 465 18.58 0.40 6.88
N CYS A 466 17.75 1.41 6.67
CA CYS A 466 16.43 1.52 7.29
C CYS A 466 15.49 0.46 6.72
N ARG A 467 14.99 -0.45 7.56
CA ARG A 467 14.17 -1.61 7.16
C ARG A 467 12.73 -1.24 6.79
N PHE A 468 12.31 -0.02 7.03
CA PHE A 468 11.01 0.52 6.62
C PHE A 468 11.06 1.33 5.34
N CYS A 469 12.27 1.69 4.85
CA CYS A 469 12.46 2.62 3.74
C CYS A 469 12.58 1.87 2.40
N ALA A 470 11.63 2.11 1.50
CA ALA A 470 11.68 1.62 0.12
C ALA A 470 12.37 2.59 -0.84
N PHE A 471 12.67 3.81 -0.40
CA PHE A 471 13.30 4.86 -1.21
C PHE A 471 14.81 4.64 -1.43
N ALA A 472 15.50 4.04 -0.45
CA ALA A 472 16.96 3.90 -0.44
C ALA A 472 17.47 2.94 -1.52
N GLN A 473 18.41 3.40 -2.34
CA GLN A 473 19.12 2.61 -3.37
C GLN A 473 20.61 2.57 -3.07
N ARG A 474 21.32 1.58 -3.61
CA ARG A 474 22.77 1.61 -3.70
C ARG A 474 23.19 2.30 -5.00
N ARG A 475 24.37 2.90 -5.02
CA ARG A 475 24.90 3.59 -6.22
C ARG A 475 24.97 2.68 -7.48
N SER A 476 25.06 1.37 -7.27
CA SER A 476 25.05 0.37 -8.34
C SER A 476 23.65 -0.03 -8.83
N ASP A 477 22.60 0.39 -8.13
CA ASP A 477 21.25 0.03 -8.49
C ASP A 477 20.77 0.85 -9.70
N ALA A 478 19.92 0.25 -10.53
CA ALA A 478 19.48 0.88 -11.78
C ALA A 478 18.69 2.18 -11.57
N ASP A 479 18.00 2.27 -10.43
CA ASP A 479 17.16 3.43 -10.08
C ASP A 479 17.89 4.44 -9.17
N ALA A 480 19.20 4.25 -8.94
CA ALA A 480 20.00 5.19 -8.16
C ALA A 480 20.19 6.50 -8.91
N TYR A 481 19.99 7.61 -8.21
CA TYR A 481 20.22 8.93 -8.78
C TYR A 481 20.82 9.91 -7.77
N GLU A 482 21.48 10.93 -8.31
CA GLU A 482 21.98 12.10 -7.62
C GLU A 482 21.72 13.33 -8.51
N LEU A 483 20.96 14.30 -8.03
CA LEU A 483 20.70 15.54 -8.75
C LEU A 483 21.89 16.48 -8.60
N SER A 484 22.27 17.16 -9.65
CA SER A 484 23.22 18.25 -9.53
C SER A 484 22.62 19.46 -8.78
N ILE A 485 23.47 20.31 -8.23
CA ILE A 485 23.03 21.54 -7.55
C ILE A 485 22.20 22.42 -8.49
N GLU A 486 22.61 22.52 -9.76
CA GLU A 486 21.90 23.28 -10.80
C GLU A 486 20.49 22.73 -11.04
N GLU A 487 20.33 21.40 -11.03
CA GLU A 487 19.05 20.76 -11.20
C GLU A 487 18.13 21.00 -9.99
N VAL A 488 18.69 20.97 -8.76
CA VAL A 488 17.93 21.30 -7.54
C VAL A 488 17.48 22.78 -7.56
N VAL A 489 18.36 23.70 -7.94
CA VAL A 489 18.04 25.13 -8.09
C VAL A 489 16.96 25.34 -9.16
N ARG A 490 17.04 24.64 -10.30
CA ARG A 490 16.04 24.70 -11.34
C ARG A 490 14.67 24.26 -10.83
N ARG A 491 14.59 23.14 -10.10
CA ARG A 491 13.35 22.65 -9.48
C ARG A 491 12.78 23.60 -8.44
N ALA A 492 13.64 24.22 -7.64
CA ALA A 492 13.24 25.22 -6.68
C ALA A 492 12.68 26.48 -7.36
N THR A 493 13.28 26.91 -8.48
CA THR A 493 12.82 28.03 -9.30
C THR A 493 11.43 27.76 -9.89
N GLU A 494 11.22 26.56 -10.43
CA GLU A 494 9.89 26.14 -10.92
C GLU A 494 8.83 26.20 -9.80
N ALA A 495 9.17 25.74 -8.59
CA ALA A 495 8.26 25.81 -7.46
C ALA A 495 7.98 27.27 -7.05
N TRP A 496 9.01 28.11 -7.02
CA TRP A 496 8.87 29.55 -6.76
C TRP A 496 7.92 30.21 -7.78
N ASP A 497 8.07 29.93 -9.05
CA ASP A 497 7.21 30.44 -10.11
C ASP A 497 5.74 30.01 -9.96
N LEU A 498 5.49 28.88 -9.32
CA LEU A 498 4.18 28.37 -9.01
C LEU A 498 3.57 28.92 -7.70
N GLY A 499 4.30 29.75 -6.96
CA GLY A 499 3.83 30.37 -5.73
C GLY A 499 4.31 29.67 -4.45
N ALA A 500 5.24 28.72 -4.54
CA ALA A 500 5.82 28.11 -3.36
C ALA A 500 6.52 29.15 -2.47
N THR A 501 6.42 28.96 -1.17
CA THR A 501 7.15 29.75 -0.15
C THR A 501 8.25 28.94 0.50
N GLU A 502 8.29 27.63 0.21
CA GLU A 502 9.21 26.67 0.82
C GLU A 502 9.66 25.63 -0.21
N VAL A 503 10.91 25.18 -0.07
CA VAL A 503 11.35 23.87 -0.57
C VAL A 503 11.79 23.01 0.60
N CYS A 504 11.33 21.74 0.59
CA CYS A 504 11.77 20.74 1.54
C CYS A 504 12.80 19.83 0.87
N LEU A 505 14.04 19.83 1.36
CA LEU A 505 15.14 19.03 0.81
C LEU A 505 15.50 17.89 1.75
N GLN A 506 15.50 16.69 1.21
CA GLN A 506 15.95 15.49 1.89
C GLN A 506 16.64 14.55 0.88
N GLY A 507 17.65 13.82 1.33
CA GLY A 507 18.36 12.86 0.51
C GLY A 507 18.73 11.59 1.26
N GLY A 508 19.17 10.60 0.50
CA GLY A 508 19.82 9.44 1.05
C GLY A 508 21.15 9.79 1.72
N ILE A 509 21.58 8.95 2.67
CA ILE A 509 22.88 9.10 3.30
C ILE A 509 23.95 8.42 2.44
N ASP A 510 24.55 9.21 1.58
CA ASP A 510 25.64 8.77 0.71
C ASP A 510 27.01 9.22 1.30
N PRO A 511 27.86 8.28 1.69
CA PRO A 511 29.18 8.63 2.25
C PRO A 511 30.16 9.20 1.22
N GLN A 512 29.84 9.15 -0.07
CA GLN A 512 30.69 9.65 -1.14
C GLN A 512 30.43 11.14 -1.50
N LEU A 513 29.37 11.74 -0.95
CA LEU A 513 29.11 13.16 -1.15
C LEU A 513 30.26 14.01 -0.59
N PRO A 514 30.65 15.12 -1.26
CA PRO A 514 31.62 16.07 -0.72
C PRO A 514 31.25 16.56 0.69
N ALA A 515 32.24 16.87 1.49
CA ALA A 515 32.00 17.39 2.85
C ALA A 515 31.20 18.71 2.85
N THR A 516 31.37 19.53 1.83
CA THR A 516 30.69 20.83 1.64
C THR A 516 29.33 20.73 0.98
N HIS A 517 28.92 19.55 0.48
CA HIS A 517 27.76 19.39 -0.39
C HIS A 517 26.48 20.06 0.14
N TYR A 518 26.17 19.88 1.43
CA TYR A 518 24.95 20.44 2.01
C TYR A 518 25.01 21.96 2.14
N VAL A 519 26.17 22.50 2.50
CA VAL A 519 26.42 23.96 2.57
C VAL A 519 26.35 24.57 1.17
N ASP A 520 27.00 23.96 0.19
CA ASP A 520 27.00 24.40 -1.22
C ASP A 520 25.56 24.42 -1.78
N LEU A 521 24.77 23.42 -1.46
CA LEU A 521 23.38 23.29 -1.91
C LEU A 521 22.50 24.41 -1.33
N VAL A 522 22.57 24.66 -0.02
CA VAL A 522 21.84 25.76 0.63
C VAL A 522 22.28 27.11 0.07
N SER A 523 23.59 27.34 -0.04
CA SER A 523 24.16 28.59 -0.56
C SER A 523 23.66 28.88 -1.98
N ALA A 524 23.66 27.88 -2.86
CA ALA A 524 23.20 28.04 -4.25
C ALA A 524 21.70 28.38 -4.32
N LEU A 525 20.87 27.72 -3.49
CA LEU A 525 19.43 28.01 -3.41
C LEU A 525 19.16 29.43 -2.91
N CYS A 526 19.79 29.85 -1.80
CA CYS A 526 19.58 31.17 -1.22
C CYS A 526 20.14 32.30 -2.11
N GLN A 527 21.19 32.03 -2.90
CA GLN A 527 21.68 32.99 -3.89
C GLN A 527 20.70 33.16 -5.06
N ALA A 528 20.11 32.06 -5.52
CA ALA A 528 19.16 32.08 -6.65
C ALA A 528 17.77 32.62 -6.22
N LEU A 529 17.31 32.29 -5.03
CA LEU A 529 15.97 32.54 -4.52
C LEU A 529 16.02 33.03 -3.06
N PRO A 530 16.41 34.29 -2.81
CA PRO A 530 16.65 34.78 -1.44
C PRO A 530 15.41 34.80 -0.53
N GLU A 531 14.20 34.82 -1.10
CA GLU A 531 12.95 34.85 -0.32
C GLU A 531 12.32 33.46 -0.13
N LEU A 532 12.88 32.42 -0.77
CA LEU A 532 12.38 31.05 -0.64
C LEU A 532 12.93 30.43 0.65
N HIS A 533 12.03 29.93 1.50
CA HIS A 533 12.45 29.27 2.73
C HIS A 533 13.04 27.88 2.42
N VAL A 534 14.25 27.63 2.85
CA VAL A 534 14.91 26.33 2.74
C VAL A 534 14.68 25.53 4.01
N HIS A 535 13.81 24.52 3.94
CA HIS A 535 13.54 23.53 4.98
C HIS A 535 14.32 22.27 4.66
N ALA A 536 15.48 22.06 5.30
CA ALA A 536 16.39 21.04 4.82
C ALA A 536 17.13 20.31 5.92
N PHE A 537 17.47 19.12 5.58
CA PHE A 537 18.30 18.11 6.20
C PHE A 537 17.79 17.58 7.53
N SER A 538 17.46 16.30 7.52
CA SER A 538 17.13 15.55 8.74
C SER A 538 18.30 15.54 9.73
N PRO A 539 18.06 15.28 11.02
CA PRO A 539 19.13 15.09 12.00
C PRO A 539 20.16 14.02 11.59
N MET A 540 19.75 13.00 10.81
CA MET A 540 20.69 12.02 10.29
C MET A 540 21.62 12.58 9.20
N GLU A 541 21.11 13.44 8.32
CA GLU A 541 21.90 14.13 7.30
C GLU A 541 22.87 15.12 7.94
N VAL A 542 22.42 15.88 8.94
CA VAL A 542 23.26 16.80 9.72
C VAL A 542 24.40 16.06 10.40
N ALA A 543 24.11 14.99 11.13
CA ALA A 543 25.15 14.18 11.78
C ALA A 543 26.14 13.58 10.80
N SER A 544 25.64 13.10 9.62
CA SER A 544 26.50 12.60 8.56
C SER A 544 27.35 13.70 7.91
N GLY A 545 26.79 14.89 7.70
CA GLY A 545 27.51 16.06 7.17
C GLY A 545 28.62 16.52 8.10
N ALA A 546 28.32 16.71 9.38
CA ALA A 546 29.28 17.07 10.41
C ALA A 546 30.44 16.05 10.50
N ALA A 547 30.12 14.77 10.49
CA ALA A 547 31.12 13.70 10.52
C ALA A 547 32.03 13.71 9.27
N ARG A 548 31.49 13.98 8.07
CA ARG A 548 32.30 14.10 6.83
C ARG A 548 33.16 15.35 6.84
N ALA A 549 32.65 16.47 7.35
CA ALA A 549 33.38 17.70 7.48
C ALA A 549 34.44 17.66 8.61
N GLY A 550 34.34 16.72 9.55
CA GLY A 550 35.23 16.59 10.68
C GLY A 550 35.04 17.72 11.73
N VAL A 551 33.82 18.27 11.82
CA VAL A 551 33.44 19.35 12.75
C VAL A 551 32.40 18.89 13.75
N SER A 552 32.12 19.69 14.78
CA SER A 552 31.01 19.41 15.70
C SER A 552 29.64 19.61 15.01
N ILE A 553 28.59 19.02 15.58
CA ILE A 553 27.20 19.23 15.11
C ILE A 553 26.84 20.73 15.20
N ALA A 554 27.22 21.40 16.26
CA ALA A 554 26.94 22.82 16.45
C ALA A 554 27.64 23.69 15.39
N ASP A 555 28.92 23.43 15.10
CA ASP A 555 29.67 24.17 14.08
C ASP A 555 29.09 23.93 12.69
N PHE A 556 28.73 22.68 12.37
CA PHE A 556 28.13 22.34 11.08
C PHE A 556 26.74 22.99 10.89
N LEU A 557 25.92 23.02 11.93
CA LEU A 557 24.64 23.74 11.90
C LEU A 557 24.81 25.24 11.78
N ALA A 558 25.84 25.81 12.39
CA ALA A 558 26.16 27.22 12.24
C ALA A 558 26.57 27.55 10.79
N GLU A 559 27.40 26.71 10.14
CA GLU A 559 27.74 26.87 8.73
C GLU A 559 26.51 26.81 7.83
N LEU A 560 25.58 25.89 8.10
CA LEU A 560 24.33 25.78 7.34
C LEU A 560 23.42 26.99 7.55
N ALA A 561 23.35 27.53 8.79
CA ALA A 561 22.59 28.74 9.10
C ALA A 561 23.19 29.96 8.39
N ASP A 562 24.52 30.11 8.40
CA ASP A 562 25.23 31.16 7.68
C ASP A 562 25.05 31.07 6.16
N ALA A 563 24.89 29.84 5.62
CA ALA A 563 24.59 29.63 4.21
C ALA A 563 23.13 30.00 3.87
N GLY A 564 22.24 30.19 4.86
CA GLY A 564 20.85 30.57 4.67
C GLY A 564 19.80 29.47 4.96
N LEU A 565 20.18 28.38 5.65
CA LEU A 565 19.21 27.36 6.07
C LEU A 565 18.15 27.98 6.98
N GLY A 566 16.86 27.79 6.63
CA GLY A 566 15.75 28.39 7.37
C GLY A 566 15.22 27.53 8.52
N SER A 567 15.15 26.23 8.35
CA SER A 567 14.66 25.27 9.35
C SER A 567 15.01 23.84 8.98
N LEU A 568 14.87 22.90 9.94
CA LEU A 568 15.15 21.47 9.70
C LEU A 568 13.89 20.62 9.84
N PRO A 569 13.69 19.62 8.96
CA PRO A 569 12.69 18.58 9.18
C PRO A 569 13.10 17.67 10.35
N GLY A 570 12.19 17.46 11.31
CA GLY A 570 12.38 16.55 12.45
C GLY A 570 12.23 15.09 12.08
N THR A 571 12.49 14.72 10.83
CA THR A 571 12.49 13.34 10.34
C THR A 571 13.66 12.55 10.94
N ALA A 572 13.80 11.29 10.58
CA ALA A 572 14.74 10.37 11.23
C ALA A 572 14.44 10.11 12.73
N ALA A 573 13.38 10.68 13.28
CA ALA A 573 12.88 10.36 14.63
C ALA A 573 12.28 8.96 14.70
N GLU A 574 11.48 8.58 13.74
CA GLU A 574 10.64 7.39 13.68
C GLU A 574 9.90 7.18 15.02
N ILE A 575 10.41 6.32 15.89
CA ILE A 575 10.07 6.24 17.33
C ILE A 575 11.34 6.52 18.14
N LEU A 576 11.27 7.45 19.07
CA LEU A 576 12.39 7.82 19.97
C LEU A 576 12.46 6.88 21.19
N ASP A 577 12.63 5.60 20.86
CA ASP A 577 12.84 4.47 21.77
C ASP A 577 13.85 3.54 21.10
N ASP A 578 15.01 3.32 21.76
CA ASP A 578 16.14 2.67 21.10
C ASP A 578 15.93 1.17 20.86
N GLU A 579 15.03 0.48 21.58
CA GLU A 579 14.65 -0.90 21.30
C GLU A 579 13.88 -1.01 19.99
N VAL A 580 12.90 -0.10 19.79
CA VAL A 580 12.14 -0.01 18.54
C VAL A 580 13.05 0.44 17.39
N ARG A 581 13.91 1.44 17.63
CA ARG A 581 14.83 1.97 16.61
C ARG A 581 15.76 0.89 16.10
N TRP A 582 16.25 0.01 16.97
CA TRP A 582 17.11 -1.10 16.57
C TRP A 582 16.40 -2.08 15.62
N VAL A 583 15.11 -2.35 15.84
CA VAL A 583 14.30 -3.16 14.90
C VAL A 583 14.13 -2.44 13.56
N LEU A 584 13.89 -1.13 13.58
CA LEU A 584 13.63 -0.35 12.37
C LEU A 584 14.86 -0.11 11.50
N THR A 585 16.05 -0.03 12.09
CA THR A 585 17.23 0.44 11.36
C THR A 585 18.50 -0.34 11.76
N LYS A 586 19.43 -0.45 10.83
CA LYS A 586 20.75 -1.05 11.07
C LYS A 586 21.79 0.00 11.50
N GLY A 587 21.69 1.24 11.01
CA GLY A 587 22.75 2.25 11.17
C GLY A 587 22.24 3.68 11.36
N LYS A 588 21.01 3.87 11.86
CA LYS A 588 20.47 5.20 12.11
C LYS A 588 20.84 5.70 13.51
N LEU A 589 20.75 7.01 13.73
CA LEU A 589 21.05 7.67 15.01
C LEU A 589 20.28 7.02 16.18
N PRO A 590 20.92 6.77 17.33
CA PRO A 590 20.21 6.51 18.58
C PRO A 590 19.42 7.75 19.02
N THR A 591 18.44 7.56 19.91
CA THR A 591 17.58 8.63 20.42
C THR A 591 18.38 9.82 20.95
N ALA A 592 19.42 9.56 21.75
CA ALA A 592 20.25 10.62 22.32
C ALA A 592 20.96 11.49 21.25
N ALA A 593 21.44 10.88 20.16
CA ALA A 593 22.10 11.63 19.09
C ALA A 593 21.09 12.45 18.25
N TRP A 594 19.85 11.95 18.07
CA TRP A 594 18.78 12.73 17.44
C TRP A 594 18.45 13.95 18.29
N VAL A 595 18.31 13.78 19.61
CA VAL A 595 18.05 14.85 20.58
C VAL A 595 19.15 15.89 20.53
N ASP A 596 20.42 15.47 20.52
CA ASP A 596 21.57 16.36 20.46
C ASP A 596 21.54 17.27 19.22
N VAL A 597 21.29 16.72 18.03
CA VAL A 597 21.18 17.53 16.81
C VAL A 597 20.06 18.56 16.92
N VAL A 598 18.87 18.14 17.37
CA VAL A 598 17.70 19.03 17.42
C VAL A 598 17.87 20.11 18.47
N GLN A 599 18.44 19.80 19.64
CA GLN A 599 18.73 20.80 20.67
C GLN A 599 19.77 21.81 20.20
N ASN A 600 20.85 21.40 19.53
CA ASN A 600 21.82 22.32 18.95
C ASN A 600 21.18 23.22 17.88
N ALA A 601 20.31 22.69 17.02
CA ALA A 601 19.56 23.49 16.04
C ALA A 601 18.72 24.57 16.75
N HIS A 602 17.94 24.19 17.76
CA HIS A 602 17.13 25.13 18.54
C HIS A 602 17.97 26.25 19.22
N LEU A 603 19.10 25.89 19.81
CA LEU A 603 19.99 26.84 20.43
C LEU A 603 20.60 27.87 19.45
N LEU A 604 20.75 27.47 18.18
CA LEU A 604 21.17 28.36 17.09
C LEU A 604 20.01 29.19 16.48
N GLY A 605 18.80 29.04 17.01
CA GLY A 605 17.60 29.73 16.50
C GLY A 605 16.96 29.06 15.28
N LEU A 606 17.47 27.93 14.84
CA LEU A 606 16.85 27.13 13.78
C LEU A 606 15.66 26.33 14.36
N ARG A 607 14.45 26.60 13.88
CA ARG A 607 13.28 25.81 14.25
C ARG A 607 13.30 24.46 13.56
N THR A 608 12.65 23.49 14.16
CA THR A 608 12.49 22.15 13.53
C THR A 608 11.04 21.71 13.57
N SER A 609 10.62 20.89 12.60
CA SER A 609 9.42 20.08 12.79
C SER A 609 9.69 18.93 13.75
N SER A 610 8.67 18.23 14.20
CA SER A 610 8.81 16.97 14.92
C SER A 610 7.93 15.90 14.27
N THR A 611 8.41 14.66 14.17
CA THR A 611 7.70 13.59 13.50
C THR A 611 7.69 12.31 14.33
N MET A 612 6.64 11.50 14.18
CA MET A 612 6.57 10.15 14.71
C MET A 612 6.03 9.20 13.64
N MET A 613 6.83 8.21 13.21
CA MET A 613 6.33 7.16 12.34
C MET A 613 5.81 6.01 13.19
N PHE A 614 4.53 5.67 13.05
CA PHE A 614 3.84 4.69 13.89
C PHE A 614 3.06 3.68 13.08
N GLY A 615 2.73 2.53 13.70
CA GLY A 615 1.93 1.49 13.07
C GLY A 615 2.73 0.35 12.44
N HIS A 616 4.02 0.16 12.84
CA HIS A 616 4.90 -0.90 12.32
C HIS A 616 5.13 -2.04 13.34
N VAL A 617 6.05 -1.87 14.32
CA VAL A 617 6.33 -2.81 15.44
C VAL A 617 6.11 -2.16 16.79
N ASP A 618 5.71 -0.92 16.78
CA ASP A 618 5.46 -0.05 17.91
C ASP A 618 4.12 -0.31 18.60
N ARG A 619 3.98 0.29 19.79
CA ARG A 619 2.83 0.20 20.69
C ARG A 619 2.55 1.55 21.35
N PRO A 620 1.38 1.72 22.00
CA PRO A 620 1.00 2.96 22.68
C PRO A 620 1.99 3.46 23.76
N ASP A 621 2.67 2.57 24.46
CA ASP A 621 3.71 2.93 25.42
C ASP A 621 4.96 3.56 24.76
N HIS A 622 5.33 3.08 23.58
CA HIS A 622 6.40 3.70 22.77
C HIS A 622 5.98 5.07 22.23
N TRP A 623 4.70 5.27 21.87
CA TRP A 623 4.19 6.58 21.47
C TRP A 623 4.25 7.57 22.63
N LEU A 624 3.89 7.13 23.84
CA LEU A 624 3.99 7.95 25.05
C LEU A 624 5.44 8.33 25.34
N THR A 625 6.38 7.39 25.27
CA THR A 625 7.81 7.64 25.43
C THR A 625 8.30 8.66 24.41
N HIS A 626 7.94 8.50 23.14
CA HIS A 626 8.30 9.44 22.08
C HIS A 626 7.78 10.86 22.36
N LEU A 627 6.50 11.01 22.70
CA LEU A 627 5.91 12.34 23.01
C LEU A 627 6.55 12.99 24.24
N ARG A 628 6.97 12.20 25.25
CA ARG A 628 7.75 12.69 26.39
C ARG A 628 9.12 13.21 25.99
N VAL A 629 9.81 12.52 25.08
CA VAL A 629 11.10 13.01 24.56
C VAL A 629 10.92 14.33 23.82
N LEU A 630 9.90 14.45 22.96
CA LEU A 630 9.61 15.72 22.28
C LEU A 630 9.30 16.84 23.27
N ALA A 631 8.47 16.57 24.28
CA ALA A 631 8.17 17.55 25.33
C ALA A 631 9.44 18.02 26.08
N MET A 632 10.33 17.08 26.43
CA MET A 632 11.62 17.40 27.07
C MET A 632 12.49 18.29 26.16
N VAL A 633 12.57 18.00 24.86
CA VAL A 633 13.35 18.80 23.90
C VAL A 633 12.76 20.21 23.77
N GLN A 634 11.43 20.34 23.72
CA GLN A 634 10.75 21.63 23.66
C GLN A 634 10.96 22.44 24.96
N ASP A 635 10.81 21.79 26.11
CA ASP A 635 11.02 22.43 27.41
C ASP A 635 12.50 22.94 27.54
N HIS A 636 13.47 22.16 27.01
CA HIS A 636 14.86 22.59 26.94
C HIS A 636 15.05 23.83 26.04
N ALA A 637 14.43 23.85 24.86
CA ALA A 637 14.49 25.00 23.96
C ALA A 637 13.94 26.27 24.63
N VAL A 638 12.76 26.20 25.23
CA VAL A 638 12.13 27.33 25.93
C VAL A 638 12.96 27.81 27.12
N ALA A 639 13.54 26.90 27.91
CA ALA A 639 14.41 27.23 29.02
C ALA A 639 15.66 28.01 28.60
N HIS A 640 16.08 27.88 27.34
CA HIS A 640 17.23 28.62 26.77
C HIS A 640 16.81 29.79 25.86
N GLY A 641 15.53 30.17 25.87
CA GLY A 641 15.01 31.29 25.08
C GLY A 641 14.83 31.02 23.57
N ALA A 642 14.86 29.75 23.15
CA ALA A 642 14.62 29.34 21.79
C ALA A 642 13.15 28.99 21.56
N GLN A 643 12.68 29.04 20.30
CA GLN A 643 11.28 28.74 19.95
C GLN A 643 10.98 27.22 19.83
N GLY A 644 11.97 26.42 19.43
CA GLY A 644 11.84 24.98 19.35
C GLY A 644 11.06 24.47 18.13
N PHE A 645 10.14 23.55 18.37
CA PHE A 645 9.36 22.90 17.30
C PHE A 645 8.34 23.85 16.65
N THR A 646 8.11 23.67 15.34
CA THR A 646 7.05 24.32 14.59
C THR A 646 5.75 23.55 14.70
N GLU A 647 5.79 22.23 14.50
CA GLU A 647 4.63 21.34 14.51
C GLU A 647 5.03 19.90 14.88
N PHE A 648 4.01 19.10 15.17
CA PHE A 648 4.12 17.64 15.27
C PHE A 648 3.40 16.96 14.12
N VAL A 649 4.08 16.04 13.44
CA VAL A 649 3.59 15.34 12.27
C VAL A 649 3.54 13.83 12.54
N PRO A 650 2.36 13.26 12.88
CA PRO A 650 2.17 11.83 12.92
C PRO A 650 2.22 11.23 11.51
N LEU A 651 3.10 10.28 11.30
CA LEU A 651 3.35 9.63 10.01
C LEU A 651 2.90 8.15 10.07
N PRO A 652 1.70 7.81 9.59
CA PRO A 652 1.29 6.41 9.47
C PRO A 652 2.29 5.60 8.64
N PHE A 653 2.65 4.43 9.12
CA PHE A 653 3.56 3.53 8.40
C PHE A 653 2.91 3.04 7.10
N VAL A 654 3.57 3.32 5.97
CA VAL A 654 3.20 2.80 4.65
C VAL A 654 3.97 1.51 4.44
N HIS A 655 3.27 0.38 4.38
CA HIS A 655 3.87 -0.94 4.53
C HIS A 655 4.17 -1.67 3.22
N GLN A 656 3.43 -1.35 2.14
CA GLN A 656 3.33 -2.18 0.93
C GLN A 656 4.69 -2.58 0.35
N SER A 657 5.62 -1.63 0.24
CA SER A 657 6.98 -1.89 -0.27
C SER A 657 8.06 -1.84 0.81
N ALA A 658 7.67 -1.72 2.09
CA ALA A 658 8.63 -1.63 3.19
C ALA A 658 9.31 -2.99 3.47
N PRO A 659 10.65 -3.08 3.44
CA PRO A 659 11.36 -4.35 3.66
C PRO A 659 10.97 -5.06 4.96
N LEU A 660 10.74 -4.32 6.03
CA LEU A 660 10.30 -4.84 7.32
C LEU A 660 8.96 -5.61 7.25
N TYR A 661 8.02 -5.09 6.46
CA TYR A 661 6.74 -5.73 6.25
C TYR A 661 6.86 -6.91 5.29
N LEU A 662 7.64 -6.77 4.23
CA LEU A 662 7.90 -7.83 3.25
C LEU A 662 8.57 -9.05 3.93
N ALA A 663 9.43 -8.82 4.91
CA ALA A 663 10.04 -9.87 5.74
C ALA A 663 9.07 -10.49 6.76
N GLY A 664 7.81 -10.05 6.84
CA GLY A 664 6.81 -10.60 7.75
C GLY A 664 6.94 -10.15 9.20
N ILE A 665 7.73 -9.12 9.49
CA ILE A 665 8.02 -8.65 10.85
C ILE A 665 7.11 -7.47 11.21
N GLY A 666 6.96 -6.50 10.31
CA GLY A 666 6.10 -5.35 10.51
C GLY A 666 4.61 -5.68 10.32
N ARG A 667 3.72 -4.96 11.00
CA ARG A 667 2.28 -5.02 10.77
C ARG A 667 1.87 -4.14 9.57
N PRO A 668 0.65 -4.32 9.00
CA PRO A 668 0.22 -3.62 7.78
C PRO A 668 -0.20 -2.15 8.01
N GLY A 669 0.61 -1.38 8.73
CA GLY A 669 0.32 0.01 9.08
C GLY A 669 -0.77 0.15 10.16
N PRO A 670 -1.04 1.39 10.61
CA PRO A 670 -2.06 1.64 11.61
C PRO A 670 -3.46 1.62 10.99
N SER A 671 -4.46 1.27 11.81
CA SER A 671 -5.86 1.48 11.45
C SER A 671 -6.21 2.98 11.44
N ARG A 672 -7.38 3.32 10.87
CA ARG A 672 -7.90 4.69 10.92
C ARG A 672 -8.13 5.15 12.36
N ASP A 673 -8.61 4.26 13.23
CA ASP A 673 -8.81 4.57 14.65
C ASP A 673 -7.49 4.78 15.39
N GLU A 674 -6.45 4.00 15.08
CA GLU A 674 -5.11 4.25 15.63
C GLU A 674 -4.54 5.59 15.15
N SER A 675 -4.74 5.94 13.88
CA SER A 675 -4.32 7.25 13.38
C SER A 675 -5.09 8.37 14.09
N ARG A 676 -6.39 8.20 14.28
CA ARG A 676 -7.24 9.15 14.97
C ARG A 676 -6.82 9.36 16.45
N VAL A 677 -6.57 8.27 17.17
CA VAL A 677 -6.14 8.36 18.56
C VAL A 677 -4.77 9.01 18.71
N VAL A 678 -3.84 8.75 17.80
CA VAL A 678 -2.50 9.36 17.85
C VAL A 678 -2.57 10.88 17.64
N HIS A 679 -3.36 11.37 16.67
CA HIS A 679 -3.54 12.81 16.45
C HIS A 679 -4.22 13.48 17.66
N ALA A 680 -5.30 12.89 18.18
CA ALA A 680 -6.02 13.42 19.32
C ALA A 680 -5.14 13.44 20.59
N ALA A 681 -4.47 12.34 20.87
CA ALA A 681 -3.55 12.24 22.01
C ALA A 681 -2.40 13.24 21.91
N ALA A 682 -1.81 13.40 20.72
CA ALA A 682 -0.73 14.36 20.51
C ALA A 682 -1.18 15.79 20.82
N ARG A 683 -2.37 16.20 20.37
CA ARG A 683 -2.97 17.51 20.69
C ARG A 683 -3.06 17.74 22.21
N LEU A 684 -3.49 16.71 22.95
CA LEU A 684 -3.61 16.81 24.41
C LEU A 684 -2.25 16.77 25.12
N LEU A 685 -1.41 15.77 24.80
CA LEU A 685 -0.16 15.56 25.52
C LEU A 685 0.90 16.65 25.25
N LEU A 686 0.92 17.21 24.02
CA LEU A 686 1.86 18.29 23.66
C LEU A 686 1.28 19.70 23.89
N HIS A 687 0.11 19.82 24.52
CA HIS A 687 -0.50 21.11 24.81
C HIS A 687 0.46 22.07 25.54
N GLY A 688 0.49 23.32 25.09
CA GLY A 688 1.39 24.37 25.62
C GLY A 688 2.87 24.20 25.24
N ARG A 689 3.20 23.21 24.41
CA ARG A 689 4.56 22.93 23.90
C ARG A 689 4.66 22.98 22.40
N VAL A 690 3.72 22.33 21.71
CA VAL A 690 3.64 22.29 20.25
C VAL A 690 2.20 22.61 19.85
N ASP A 691 2.00 23.78 19.26
CA ASP A 691 0.66 24.30 18.97
C ASP A 691 0.01 23.70 17.73
N HIS A 692 0.81 23.17 16.80
CA HIS A 692 0.31 22.66 15.53
C HIS A 692 0.48 21.15 15.41
N VAL A 693 -0.60 20.47 14.97
CA VAL A 693 -0.61 19.04 14.65
C VAL A 693 -0.97 18.87 13.18
N GLN A 694 0.01 18.42 12.40
CA GLN A 694 -0.12 18.30 10.95
C GLN A 694 -0.60 16.91 10.55
N VAL A 695 -1.45 16.85 9.53
CA VAL A 695 -1.91 15.59 8.91
C VAL A 695 -1.05 15.26 7.70
N SER A 696 -0.55 14.04 7.63
CA SER A 696 0.12 13.54 6.42
C SER A 696 -0.91 12.99 5.42
N TRP A 697 -1.45 13.86 4.57
CA TRP A 697 -2.46 13.48 3.59
C TRP A 697 -1.97 12.45 2.56
N VAL A 698 -0.68 12.46 2.22
CA VAL A 698 -0.07 11.46 1.30
C VAL A 698 -0.17 10.03 1.83
N LYS A 699 -0.40 9.85 3.13
CA LYS A 699 -0.54 8.55 3.79
C LYS A 699 -1.99 8.21 4.16
N LEU A 700 -2.85 9.23 4.33
CA LEU A 700 -4.21 9.09 4.84
C LEU A 700 -5.30 9.36 3.80
N GLY A 701 -4.94 9.99 2.67
CA GLY A 701 -5.91 10.49 1.69
C GLY A 701 -6.78 11.63 2.22
N GLY A 702 -7.64 12.20 1.36
CA GLY A 702 -8.50 13.33 1.73
C GLY A 702 -9.50 12.98 2.84
N ALA A 703 -10.20 11.85 2.70
CA ALA A 703 -11.15 11.40 3.72
C ALA A 703 -10.48 11.10 5.07
N GLY A 704 -9.26 10.53 5.06
CA GLY A 704 -8.48 10.34 6.27
C GLY A 704 -8.06 11.67 6.89
N ALA A 705 -7.59 12.62 6.08
CA ALA A 705 -7.20 13.95 6.52
C ALA A 705 -8.36 14.69 7.22
N GLN A 706 -9.55 14.68 6.64
CA GLN A 706 -10.74 15.29 7.24
C GLN A 706 -11.11 14.69 8.61
N VAL A 707 -10.94 13.39 8.78
CA VAL A 707 -11.17 12.73 10.08
C VAL A 707 -10.14 13.19 11.12
N MET A 708 -8.86 13.33 10.74
CA MET A 708 -7.82 13.81 11.66
C MET A 708 -8.03 15.28 12.02
N LEU A 709 -8.45 16.11 11.07
CA LEU A 709 -8.80 17.52 11.32
C LEU A 709 -9.96 17.68 12.32
N ARG A 710 -10.88 16.73 12.38
CA ARG A 710 -11.96 16.66 13.41
C ARG A 710 -11.53 15.95 14.69
N SER A 711 -10.26 15.60 14.81
CA SER A 711 -9.71 14.88 15.97
C SER A 711 -8.49 15.61 16.55
N GLY A 712 -8.45 16.94 16.45
CA GLY A 712 -7.43 17.78 17.08
C GLY A 712 -6.29 18.24 16.16
N ALA A 713 -6.25 17.84 14.90
CA ALA A 713 -5.31 18.39 13.92
C ALA A 713 -5.81 19.71 13.33
N ASP A 714 -4.86 20.55 12.87
CA ASP A 714 -5.13 21.89 12.33
C ASP A 714 -4.40 22.21 11.02
N ASP A 715 -3.48 21.34 10.58
CA ASP A 715 -2.62 21.61 9.42
C ASP A 715 -2.63 20.45 8.44
N LEU A 716 -2.70 20.73 7.15
CA LEU A 716 -2.66 19.74 6.06
C LEU A 716 -1.26 19.51 5.50
N GLY A 717 -0.26 20.20 6.04
CA GLY A 717 1.09 20.16 5.48
C GLY A 717 1.17 20.93 4.17
N GLY A 718 1.86 20.37 3.19
CA GLY A 718 2.16 21.07 1.96
C GLY A 718 1.46 20.54 0.71
N THR A 719 1.52 21.31 -0.37
CA THR A 719 1.18 20.87 -1.73
C THR A 719 2.14 19.81 -2.24
N LEU A 720 3.35 19.76 -1.71
CA LEU A 720 4.48 18.84 -1.93
C LEU A 720 5.02 18.82 -3.37
N MET A 721 4.20 19.06 -4.37
CA MET A 721 4.48 19.05 -5.82
C MET A 721 5.16 17.77 -6.34
N GLU A 722 6.05 17.16 -5.55
CA GLU A 722 6.84 15.98 -5.94
C GLU A 722 7.18 15.13 -4.70
N GLU A 723 6.18 14.42 -4.15
CA GLU A 723 6.43 13.51 -3.04
C GLU A 723 6.77 12.11 -3.55
N THR A 724 8.00 11.63 -3.31
CA THR A 724 8.50 10.37 -3.85
C THR A 724 8.68 9.29 -2.77
N ILE A 725 9.01 9.65 -1.54
CA ILE A 725 9.36 8.70 -0.47
C ILE A 725 8.16 7.82 -0.09
N SER A 726 7.02 8.43 0.19
CA SER A 726 5.79 7.70 0.54
C SER A 726 5.24 6.91 -0.64
N ARG A 727 5.36 7.45 -1.86
CA ARG A 727 4.97 6.78 -3.09
C ARG A 727 5.76 5.49 -3.31
N MET A 728 7.09 5.54 -3.17
CA MET A 728 7.94 4.34 -3.27
C MET A 728 7.66 3.31 -2.18
N ALA A 729 7.17 3.74 -1.02
CA ALA A 729 6.69 2.84 0.03
C ALA A 729 5.33 2.19 -0.30
N GLY A 730 4.64 2.67 -1.36
CA GLY A 730 3.35 2.14 -1.81
C GLY A 730 2.15 3.00 -1.44
N SER A 731 2.36 4.28 -1.07
CA SER A 731 1.24 5.20 -0.87
C SER A 731 0.53 5.51 -2.18
N ALA A 732 -0.78 5.50 -2.14
CA ALA A 732 -1.65 5.59 -3.31
C ALA A 732 -2.36 6.95 -3.46
N HIS A 733 -2.05 7.92 -2.60
CA HIS A 733 -2.77 9.20 -2.54
C HIS A 733 -2.13 10.33 -3.37
N GLY A 734 -1.28 9.99 -4.31
CA GLY A 734 -0.61 10.94 -5.19
C GLY A 734 0.65 11.55 -4.56
N SER A 735 1.32 12.40 -5.34
CA SER A 735 2.56 13.10 -4.97
C SER A 735 2.40 14.60 -4.83
N ALA A 736 1.24 15.15 -5.19
CA ALA A 736 0.94 16.57 -5.13
C ALA A 736 -0.56 16.82 -4.95
N MET A 737 -0.90 17.92 -4.26
CA MET A 737 -2.27 18.45 -4.15
C MET A 737 -2.29 19.92 -4.51
N THR A 738 -3.33 20.34 -5.22
CA THR A 738 -3.54 21.76 -5.52
C THR A 738 -4.02 22.52 -4.29
N VAL A 739 -3.79 23.82 -4.29
CA VAL A 739 -4.35 24.74 -3.28
C VAL A 739 -5.88 24.59 -3.19
N ALA A 740 -6.55 24.45 -4.33
CA ALA A 740 -8.00 24.29 -4.38
C ALA A 740 -8.49 22.97 -3.76
N GLU A 741 -7.78 21.87 -3.97
CA GLU A 741 -8.11 20.58 -3.34
C GLU A 741 -7.94 20.62 -1.83
N LEU A 742 -6.82 21.17 -1.33
CA LEU A 742 -6.60 21.34 0.12
C LEU A 742 -7.65 22.25 0.75
N ALA A 743 -7.97 23.37 0.10
CA ALA A 743 -9.04 24.27 0.55
C ALA A 743 -10.42 23.60 0.51
N GLY A 744 -10.68 22.77 -0.49
CA GLY A 744 -11.91 21.98 -0.61
C GLY A 744 -12.10 21.04 0.58
N TRP A 745 -11.07 20.31 0.99
CA TRP A 745 -11.15 19.41 2.15
C TRP A 745 -11.45 20.14 3.46
N ALA A 746 -10.91 21.35 3.65
CA ALA A 746 -11.25 22.18 4.81
C ALA A 746 -12.71 22.66 4.73
N SER A 747 -13.16 23.11 3.56
CA SER A 747 -14.54 23.56 3.33
C SER A 747 -15.57 22.45 3.56
N ASP A 748 -15.27 21.22 3.15
CA ASP A 748 -16.16 20.05 3.35
C ASP A 748 -16.42 19.73 4.84
N ILE A 749 -15.52 20.18 5.73
CA ILE A 749 -15.68 20.07 7.19
C ILE A 749 -16.10 21.38 7.85
N GLU A 750 -16.56 22.36 7.04
CA GLU A 750 -17.05 23.67 7.47
C GLU A 750 -15.98 24.51 8.21
N ARG A 751 -14.69 24.35 7.84
CA ARG A 751 -13.59 25.14 8.41
C ARG A 751 -12.93 26.01 7.33
N PRO A 752 -12.53 27.24 7.66
CA PRO A 752 -11.78 28.08 6.73
C PRO A 752 -10.37 27.51 6.49
N SER A 753 -9.83 27.75 5.29
CA SER A 753 -8.45 27.37 4.96
C SER A 753 -7.56 28.59 4.84
N ARG A 754 -6.29 28.47 5.23
CA ARG A 754 -5.31 29.56 5.17
C ARG A 754 -3.93 29.04 4.77
N GLN A 755 -3.34 29.68 3.75
CA GLN A 755 -1.93 29.44 3.41
C GLN A 755 -1.02 30.06 4.47
N ARG A 756 -0.01 29.32 4.90
CA ARG A 756 1.02 29.71 5.87
C ARG A 756 2.43 29.63 5.30
N THR A 757 3.39 30.27 5.98
CA THR A 757 4.82 30.01 5.79
C THR A 757 5.25 28.76 6.58
N THR A 758 6.48 28.29 6.40
CA THR A 758 7.06 27.15 7.15
C THR A 758 6.98 27.35 8.67
N THR A 759 7.13 28.55 9.15
CA THR A 759 7.10 28.90 10.59
C THR A 759 5.72 29.41 11.06
N TYR A 760 4.65 29.08 10.35
CA TYR A 760 3.26 29.46 10.65
C TYR A 760 2.95 30.96 10.59
N GLY A 761 3.77 31.73 9.90
CA GLY A 761 3.53 33.14 9.60
C GLY A 761 2.55 33.35 8.43
N GLY A 762 2.13 34.59 8.22
CA GLY A 762 1.33 34.98 7.06
C GLY A 762 2.14 34.98 5.76
N VAL A 763 1.50 34.63 4.67
CA VAL A 763 2.06 34.70 3.31
C VAL A 763 1.71 36.04 2.67
N SER A 764 2.61 36.61 1.87
CA SER A 764 2.32 37.83 1.13
C SER A 764 1.16 37.64 0.16
N GLN A 765 0.37 38.71 -0.08
CA GLN A 765 -0.77 38.64 -0.99
C GLN A 765 -0.33 38.19 -2.39
N GLU A 766 0.78 38.70 -2.89
CA GLU A 766 1.34 38.34 -4.20
C GLU A 766 1.60 36.84 -4.31
N ARG A 767 2.22 36.23 -3.29
CA ARG A 767 2.52 34.78 -3.29
C ARG A 767 1.25 33.94 -3.19
N SER A 768 0.29 34.37 -2.37
CA SER A 768 -1.01 33.69 -2.23
C SER A 768 -1.83 33.76 -3.50
N GLU A 769 -1.87 34.91 -4.17
CA GLU A 769 -2.53 35.06 -5.48
C GLU A 769 -1.84 34.20 -6.56
N ARG A 770 -0.51 34.16 -6.56
CA ARG A 770 0.27 33.34 -7.51
C ARG A 770 -0.06 31.85 -7.36
N SER A 771 0.00 31.33 -6.12
CA SER A 771 -0.31 29.92 -5.86
C SER A 771 -1.76 29.56 -6.20
N SER A 772 -2.71 30.47 -5.98
CA SER A 772 -4.11 30.29 -6.35
C SER A 772 -4.31 30.25 -7.87
N GLN A 773 -3.61 31.09 -8.63
CA GLN A 773 -3.70 31.14 -10.10
C GLN A 773 -3.07 29.91 -10.77
N THR A 774 -1.97 29.43 -10.25
CA THR A 774 -1.22 28.28 -10.79
C THR A 774 -1.74 26.93 -10.27
N GLY A 775 -2.53 26.96 -9.18
CA GLY A 775 -2.91 25.78 -8.39
C GLY A 775 -1.85 25.34 -7.40
N GLY A 776 -0.67 26.00 -7.36
CA GLY A 776 0.44 25.67 -6.46
C GLY A 776 1.05 24.28 -6.72
N VAL A 777 0.94 23.77 -7.95
CA VAL A 777 1.50 22.47 -8.36
C VAL A 777 2.01 22.51 -9.78
N LEU A 778 2.90 21.58 -10.12
CA LEU A 778 3.35 21.35 -11.49
C LEU A 778 2.16 20.95 -12.38
N ARG A 779 2.04 21.54 -13.57
CA ARG A 779 0.93 21.21 -14.48
C ARG A 779 1.03 19.77 -14.94
N ARG A 780 -0.08 19.04 -14.88
CA ARG A 780 -0.21 17.77 -15.59
C ARG A 780 -0.15 18.02 -17.09
N VAL A 781 0.90 17.55 -17.78
CA VAL A 781 0.86 17.52 -19.24
C VAL A 781 0.01 16.35 -19.67
N ALA A 782 -1.06 16.61 -20.39
CA ALA A 782 -1.78 15.55 -21.06
C ALA A 782 -0.77 14.83 -21.97
N ALA A 783 -0.61 13.52 -21.84
CA ALA A 783 0.21 12.75 -22.72
C ALA A 783 -0.26 13.02 -24.16
N THR A 784 0.55 13.74 -24.92
CA THR A 784 0.37 13.77 -26.36
C THR A 784 0.62 12.38 -26.88
N ARG A 785 -0.37 11.84 -27.57
CA ARG A 785 -0.45 10.50 -28.17
C ARG A 785 0.78 10.12 -28.99
#